data_8298275539cc4c21499c2e80638d0002
#
_entry.id   8298275539cc4c21499c2e80638d0002
#
_cell.length_a   1.000
_cell.length_b   1.000
_cell.length_c   1.000
_cell.angle_alpha   90.00
_cell.angle_beta   90.00
_cell.angle_gamma   90.00
#
_symmetry.space_group_name_H-M   'P 1'
#
loop_
_entity.id
_entity.type
_entity.pdbx_description
1 polymer ?
#
loop_
_entity_poly.entity_id
_entity_poly.type
_entity_poly.pdbx_seq_one_letter_code
_entity_poly.pdbx_strand_id
1 'polypeptide(L)'
;MITGVYKQLYDRLKAVIPESRMFHDALRTLAYGTDASFYRLIPKLVIHSSSEEEIQFILRNAHEMGISVTFRAAGTSLSGQAISDSVLVVASHGWHGYRILEQGMKISLQPGIRGAQANRYLASYGRKIGPDPASIDSAMIGGIVSNNASGMCCGTSENSYKTIADIRVILPDGTLLDTADEASRKAFRATHGDVLRKLEKISADIDSDPELRDRISRKYKIKNTTGYSLNAFVDYHEGFDILKHIIVGSEGTLAFVSGVTYNTVIEHKHKALAMITYTNIALACEAVQILRAQGKVSAVELIDRTGVRSVDQKPGIPEFLKTIGEESCVILVETRAASAEELKVKVDEITASIAGVPTELPFAFTTNAKEQATMWKLRKEMLPTVAGLRRSGTTAIIEDICFPIEKLAEATVNLRKVFAADGYEDAVIFGHALAGNLHFMFNQDFSTTEEVEKYRRFMDDIVKLVVEKYDGSLKAEHGTGRNMAPFVEVEWGKQAYAIMKEVKDIFDPDGILNPGVILNGDPKAHISNLKPIPSTREIVDKCMECGFCEGHCVAEGLTLSPRQRVAAFREIERLKASGQEPHRAAEMQKLYKYLGDQTCATDSLCNLHCPVKADAGKLIKELRHEGHSSRSERNALWLAGHMDTVTSVLRGFLKTINSLRLVFGKKIFGAIARFLRRITCKALPLWNEYMPTGADRIKPDTMHGVQGSDLKVVYFPSCITRSMGTTPAYSKEKEVTKVTAAILEAAGYEIIYPERMDKLCCGMLYSSKGYVEAGKKASDELKDALFRASEGGKYPILCDMSPCLYTMHTNMDGELKLYEPAEFLDKFILDRLNITKVDEKVALFAVCSAKKLEVDSNLANVARRCAREVEVMDTNCCGFAGDRGFLFPELNEHGLRHLKEQAEGCDSGYATSRTCEVGLSRNSGIVFKSIVYLVAEAAGIDIRK
;
A
#
# COMPACT_ATOMS: atom_id res chain seq x y z
N MET A 1 7.36 -22.87 21.13
CA MET A 1 7.59 -23.97 20.13
C MET A 1 6.25 -24.57 19.77
N ILE A 2 6.04 -24.90 18.49
CA ILE A 2 4.82 -25.58 18.01
C ILE A 2 4.75 -27.00 18.60
N THR A 3 3.57 -27.44 19.04
CA THR A 3 3.34 -28.71 19.71
C THR A 3 2.04 -29.36 19.26
N GLY A 4 1.81 -30.61 19.68
CA GLY A 4 0.55 -31.32 19.45
C GLY A 4 0.20 -31.48 17.97
N VAL A 5 -1.07 -31.36 17.64
CA VAL A 5 -1.61 -31.54 16.28
C VAL A 5 -1.00 -30.56 15.26
N TYR A 6 -0.68 -29.34 15.66
CA TYR A 6 -0.03 -28.35 14.78
C TYR A 6 1.41 -28.75 14.41
N LYS A 7 2.14 -29.42 15.34
CA LYS A 7 3.47 -29.95 15.03
C LYS A 7 3.37 -31.09 13.99
N GLN A 8 2.38 -31.95 14.12
CA GLN A 8 2.14 -33.04 13.17
C GLN A 8 1.80 -32.46 11.79
N LEU A 9 0.91 -31.45 11.73
CA LEU A 9 0.60 -30.77 10.48
C LEU A 9 1.84 -30.13 9.85
N TYR A 10 2.62 -29.38 10.62
CA TYR A 10 3.86 -28.76 10.18
C TYR A 10 4.84 -29.80 9.57
N ASP A 11 5.01 -30.94 10.25
CA ASP A 11 5.91 -32.01 9.79
C ASP A 11 5.41 -32.65 8.48
N ARG A 12 4.10 -32.83 8.29
CA ARG A 12 3.52 -33.29 7.02
C ARG A 12 3.74 -32.25 5.91
N LEU A 13 3.50 -30.99 6.18
CA LEU A 13 3.59 -29.92 5.19
C LEU A 13 5.02 -29.67 4.67
N LYS A 14 6.05 -29.98 5.45
CA LYS A 14 7.45 -29.89 5.01
C LYS A 14 7.79 -30.73 3.79
N ALA A 15 7.00 -31.74 3.48
CA ALA A 15 7.20 -32.54 2.27
C ALA A 15 6.95 -31.76 0.98
N VAL A 16 6.13 -30.69 1.03
CA VAL A 16 5.69 -29.92 -0.13
C VAL A 16 6.08 -28.45 -0.01
N ILE A 17 6.03 -27.88 1.20
CA ILE A 17 6.24 -26.47 1.44
C ILE A 17 7.59 -26.26 2.16
N PRO A 18 8.50 -25.44 1.61
CA PRO A 18 9.77 -25.12 2.26
C PRO A 18 9.57 -24.51 3.66
N GLU A 19 10.40 -24.90 4.63
CA GLU A 19 10.35 -24.37 5.99
C GLU A 19 10.49 -22.85 6.06
N SER A 20 11.21 -22.25 5.09
CA SER A 20 11.35 -20.80 4.98
C SER A 20 10.05 -20.05 4.72
N ARG A 21 8.97 -20.74 4.34
CA ARG A 21 7.63 -20.21 4.11
C ARG A 21 6.62 -20.62 5.17
N MET A 22 7.05 -21.29 6.24
CA MET A 22 6.20 -21.71 7.35
C MET A 22 6.73 -21.16 8.68
N PHE A 23 5.92 -20.39 9.39
CA PHE A 23 6.35 -19.65 10.58
C PHE A 23 5.53 -20.06 11.80
N HIS A 24 6.24 -20.38 12.88
CA HIS A 24 5.64 -20.75 14.17
C HIS A 24 6.37 -20.15 15.37
N ASP A 25 7.29 -19.21 15.14
CA ASP A 25 7.97 -18.46 16.20
C ASP A 25 7.09 -17.32 16.73
N ALA A 26 7.37 -16.92 17.98
CA ALA A 26 6.57 -15.94 18.69
C ALA A 26 6.48 -14.57 17.99
N LEU A 27 7.51 -14.17 17.25
CA LEU A 27 7.54 -12.86 16.60
C LEU A 27 6.68 -12.85 15.34
N ARG A 28 6.87 -13.82 14.42
CA ARG A 28 6.15 -13.85 13.15
C ARG A 28 4.68 -14.23 13.30
N THR A 29 4.37 -15.15 14.22
CA THR A 29 2.96 -15.47 14.52
C THR A 29 2.20 -14.26 15.07
N LEU A 30 2.81 -13.49 15.98
CA LEU A 30 2.23 -12.22 16.43
C LEU A 30 2.08 -11.21 15.29
N ALA A 31 3.11 -11.06 14.46
CA ALA A 31 3.10 -10.12 13.34
C ALA A 31 1.99 -10.38 12.33
N TYR A 32 1.59 -11.63 12.17
CA TYR A 32 0.43 -12.05 11.35
C TYR A 32 -0.89 -12.14 12.13
N GLY A 33 -0.86 -11.99 13.45
CA GLY A 33 -2.05 -12.00 14.30
C GLY A 33 -2.86 -10.70 14.27
N THR A 34 -2.59 -9.80 13.33
CA THR A 34 -3.26 -8.51 13.20
C THR A 34 -3.67 -8.22 11.76
N ASP A 35 -4.79 -7.53 11.57
CA ASP A 35 -5.24 -6.93 10.32
C ASP A 35 -5.61 -5.45 10.57
N ALA A 36 -6.41 -4.82 9.71
CA ALA A 36 -6.83 -3.43 9.92
C ALA A 36 -7.94 -3.28 10.98
N SER A 37 -8.55 -4.39 11.43
CA SER A 37 -9.56 -4.39 12.49
C SER A 37 -8.95 -4.12 13.86
N PHE A 38 -9.81 -3.94 14.83
CA PHE A 38 -9.42 -3.82 16.24
C PHE A 38 -9.34 -5.16 16.99
N TYR A 39 -9.25 -6.27 16.27
CA TYR A 39 -9.08 -7.62 16.81
C TYR A 39 -7.64 -8.12 16.69
N ARG A 40 -7.28 -9.08 17.56
CA ARG A 40 -6.01 -9.82 17.49
C ARG A 40 -6.22 -11.28 17.82
N LEU A 41 -5.88 -12.16 16.87
CA LEU A 41 -5.79 -13.60 17.06
C LEU A 41 -4.42 -14.07 16.60
N ILE A 42 -3.68 -14.80 17.46
CA ILE A 42 -2.30 -15.19 17.16
C ILE A 42 -2.30 -16.62 16.60
N PRO A 43 -1.95 -16.81 15.31
CA PRO A 43 -1.94 -18.13 14.71
C PRO A 43 -0.86 -19.04 15.33
N LYS A 44 -1.12 -20.34 15.34
CA LYS A 44 -0.15 -21.37 15.73
C LYS A 44 0.86 -21.63 14.61
N LEU A 45 0.40 -21.49 13.37
CA LEU A 45 1.21 -21.68 12.17
C LEU A 45 0.78 -20.71 11.09
N VAL A 46 1.75 -20.01 10.49
CA VAL A 46 1.56 -19.14 9.32
C VAL A 46 2.23 -19.80 8.13
N ILE A 47 1.52 -19.90 7.01
CA ILE A 47 1.99 -20.56 5.79
C ILE A 47 1.87 -19.58 4.63
N HIS A 48 2.97 -19.29 3.95
CA HIS A 48 2.96 -18.58 2.68
C HIS A 48 2.81 -19.59 1.54
N SER A 49 1.61 -19.70 1.01
CA SER A 49 1.34 -20.56 -0.16
C SER A 49 1.72 -19.87 -1.46
N SER A 50 2.06 -20.66 -2.48
CA SER A 50 2.47 -20.15 -3.80
C SER A 50 1.81 -20.88 -4.98
N SER A 51 1.04 -21.94 -4.72
CA SER A 51 0.35 -22.68 -5.77
C SER A 51 -0.94 -23.34 -5.26
N GLU A 52 -1.77 -23.77 -6.22
CA GLU A 52 -3.01 -24.50 -5.92
C GLU A 52 -2.74 -25.86 -5.30
N GLU A 53 -1.70 -26.55 -5.73
CA GLU A 53 -1.29 -27.86 -5.20
C GLU A 53 -0.91 -27.74 -3.71
N GLU A 54 -0.24 -26.65 -3.33
CA GLU A 54 0.06 -26.37 -1.92
C GLU A 54 -1.23 -26.14 -1.11
N ILE A 55 -2.17 -25.36 -1.62
CA ILE A 55 -3.47 -25.14 -0.96
C ILE A 55 -4.25 -26.44 -0.83
N GLN A 56 -4.33 -27.22 -1.89
CA GLN A 56 -5.00 -28.53 -1.87
C GLN A 56 -4.36 -29.46 -0.81
N PHE A 57 -3.04 -29.46 -0.73
CA PHE A 57 -2.31 -30.26 0.24
C PHE A 57 -2.54 -29.79 1.68
N ILE A 58 -2.53 -28.48 1.92
CA ILE A 58 -2.84 -27.87 3.22
C ILE A 58 -4.25 -28.25 3.64
N LEU A 59 -5.24 -28.03 2.77
CA LEU A 59 -6.66 -28.26 3.09
C LEU A 59 -6.95 -29.73 3.38
N ARG A 60 -6.47 -30.67 2.56
CA ARG A 60 -6.65 -32.13 2.81
C ARG A 60 -6.09 -32.54 4.17
N ASN A 61 -4.87 -32.09 4.52
CA ASN A 61 -4.28 -32.42 5.81
C ASN A 61 -4.99 -31.74 6.97
N ALA A 62 -5.43 -30.49 6.80
CA ALA A 62 -6.16 -29.76 7.82
C ALA A 62 -7.55 -30.40 8.07
N HIS A 63 -8.25 -30.77 7.01
CA HIS A 63 -9.53 -31.47 7.06
C HIS A 63 -9.40 -32.83 7.78
N GLU A 64 -8.44 -33.67 7.37
CA GLU A 64 -8.17 -34.96 8.00
C GLU A 64 -7.88 -34.83 9.52
N MET A 65 -7.22 -33.75 9.91
CA MET A 65 -6.79 -33.53 11.30
C MET A 65 -7.75 -32.67 12.11
N GLY A 66 -8.86 -32.17 11.54
CA GLY A 66 -9.81 -31.28 12.19
C GLY A 66 -9.20 -29.93 12.58
N ILE A 67 -8.27 -29.40 11.79
CA ILE A 67 -7.57 -28.15 12.06
C ILE A 67 -8.19 -27.03 11.25
N SER A 68 -8.57 -25.93 11.89
CA SER A 68 -9.13 -24.78 11.21
C SER A 68 -8.08 -23.97 10.44
N VAL A 69 -8.49 -23.46 9.27
CA VAL A 69 -7.67 -22.68 8.34
C VAL A 69 -8.36 -21.37 8.01
N THR A 70 -7.61 -20.30 8.07
CA THR A 70 -8.04 -18.96 7.63
C THR A 70 -7.14 -18.48 6.48
N PHE A 71 -7.74 -17.95 5.42
CA PHE A 71 -6.99 -17.37 4.29
C PHE A 71 -6.80 -15.87 4.48
N ARG A 72 -5.65 -15.38 4.02
CA ARG A 72 -5.30 -13.97 4.06
C ARG A 72 -4.62 -13.52 2.77
N ALA A 73 -5.13 -12.46 2.19
CA ALA A 73 -4.47 -11.70 1.13
C ALA A 73 -3.66 -10.53 1.75
N ALA A 74 -4.06 -9.28 1.56
CA ALA A 74 -3.37 -8.11 2.13
C ALA A 74 -3.63 -7.89 3.64
N GLY A 75 -4.72 -8.43 4.20
CA GLY A 75 -5.11 -8.17 5.58
C GLY A 75 -5.46 -6.70 5.85
N THR A 76 -6.19 -6.08 4.94
CA THR A 76 -6.74 -4.71 5.07
C THR A 76 -8.17 -4.72 5.60
N SER A 77 -8.65 -5.86 6.05
CA SER A 77 -9.99 -6.07 6.61
C SER A 77 -10.22 -5.27 7.89
N LEU A 78 -11.39 -4.64 7.99
CA LEU A 78 -11.81 -3.84 9.15
C LEU A 78 -12.64 -4.62 10.18
N SER A 79 -13.10 -5.83 9.82
CA SER A 79 -14.03 -6.64 10.65
C SER A 79 -13.43 -7.94 11.19
N GLY A 80 -12.10 -8.15 11.09
CA GLY A 80 -11.39 -9.28 11.71
C GLY A 80 -11.53 -10.62 10.99
N GLN A 81 -11.83 -10.63 9.69
CA GLN A 81 -11.97 -11.86 8.92
C GLN A 81 -10.62 -12.46 8.46
N ALA A 82 -9.52 -11.68 8.51
CA ALA A 82 -8.21 -12.10 7.99
C ALA A 82 -7.20 -12.49 9.11
N ILE A 83 -7.67 -12.88 10.27
CA ILE A 83 -6.87 -13.33 11.42
C ILE A 83 -7.34 -14.66 11.97
N SER A 84 -6.45 -15.41 12.61
CA SER A 84 -6.72 -16.76 13.11
C SER A 84 -5.94 -17.04 14.39
N ASP A 85 -6.44 -17.90 15.22
CA ASP A 85 -5.74 -18.52 16.35
C ASP A 85 -5.27 -19.96 16.05
N SER A 86 -5.45 -20.42 14.81
CA SER A 86 -5.09 -21.75 14.33
C SER A 86 -4.07 -21.65 13.18
N VAL A 87 -4.41 -22.05 11.97
CA VAL A 87 -3.54 -21.95 10.79
C VAL A 87 -3.95 -20.77 9.94
N LEU A 88 -2.99 -19.89 9.65
CA LEU A 88 -3.18 -18.74 8.74
C LEU A 88 -2.42 -19.01 7.44
N VAL A 89 -3.14 -19.11 6.33
CA VAL A 89 -2.57 -19.28 4.99
C VAL A 89 -2.56 -17.95 4.26
N VAL A 90 -1.37 -17.46 3.95
CA VAL A 90 -1.17 -16.19 3.26
C VAL A 90 -1.01 -16.44 1.77
N ALA A 91 -1.95 -15.91 0.99
CA ALA A 91 -2.00 -16.03 -0.47
C ALA A 91 -1.72 -14.65 -1.13
N SER A 92 -0.50 -14.17 -0.96
CA SER A 92 -0.05 -12.90 -1.54
C SER A 92 1.12 -13.09 -2.49
N HIS A 93 2.27 -13.48 -1.99
CA HIS A 93 3.47 -13.71 -2.81
C HIS A 93 3.36 -15.06 -3.55
N GLY A 94 3.63 -15.03 -4.86
CA GLY A 94 3.46 -16.20 -5.73
C GLY A 94 2.10 -16.28 -6.44
N TRP A 95 1.15 -15.41 -6.10
CA TRP A 95 -0.20 -15.37 -6.68
C TRP A 95 -0.40 -14.09 -7.51
N HIS A 96 0.43 -13.89 -8.55
CA HIS A 96 0.42 -12.68 -9.37
C HIS A 96 0.07 -12.92 -10.84
N GLY A 97 -0.40 -14.12 -11.18
CA GLY A 97 -0.82 -14.45 -12.54
C GLY A 97 -2.04 -13.65 -12.97
N TYR A 98 -2.00 -13.14 -14.21
CA TYR A 98 -3.15 -12.48 -14.83
C TYR A 98 -3.21 -12.80 -16.33
N ARG A 99 -4.42 -12.69 -16.89
CA ARG A 99 -4.66 -12.78 -18.34
C ARG A 99 -5.72 -11.76 -18.74
N ILE A 100 -5.40 -10.96 -19.74
CA ILE A 100 -6.38 -10.07 -20.37
C ILE A 100 -7.06 -10.85 -21.49
N LEU A 101 -8.38 -10.85 -21.49
CA LEU A 101 -9.21 -11.60 -22.41
C LEU A 101 -10.11 -10.66 -23.19
N GLU A 102 -10.53 -11.08 -24.39
CA GLU A 102 -11.52 -10.37 -25.20
C GLU A 102 -11.17 -8.88 -25.36
N GLN A 103 -9.90 -8.57 -25.69
CA GLN A 103 -9.42 -7.19 -25.88
C GLN A 103 -9.71 -6.26 -24.70
N GLY A 104 -9.55 -6.76 -23.47
CA GLY A 104 -9.73 -6.01 -22.24
C GLY A 104 -11.17 -6.04 -21.68
N MET A 105 -12.14 -6.64 -22.38
CA MET A 105 -13.51 -6.79 -21.87
C MET A 105 -13.58 -7.73 -20.65
N LYS A 106 -12.62 -8.64 -20.53
CA LYS A 106 -12.45 -9.49 -19.34
C LYS A 106 -11.00 -9.53 -18.87
N ILE A 107 -10.80 -9.75 -17.59
CA ILE A 107 -9.49 -9.98 -16.98
C ILE A 107 -9.59 -11.12 -15.97
N SER A 108 -8.70 -12.10 -16.13
CA SER A 108 -8.53 -13.19 -15.15
C SER A 108 -7.37 -12.85 -14.23
N LEU A 109 -7.56 -12.98 -12.92
CA LEU A 109 -6.67 -12.49 -11.88
C LEU A 109 -6.48 -13.52 -10.77
N GLN A 110 -5.25 -13.70 -10.32
CA GLN A 110 -4.95 -14.45 -9.11
C GLN A 110 -5.09 -13.59 -7.84
N PRO A 111 -5.30 -14.20 -6.65
CA PRO A 111 -5.68 -13.50 -5.43
C PRO A 111 -4.66 -12.51 -4.88
N GLY A 112 -3.37 -12.63 -5.20
CA GLY A 112 -2.31 -11.76 -4.70
C GLY A 112 -2.10 -10.45 -5.49
N ILE A 113 -2.82 -10.24 -6.58
CA ILE A 113 -2.77 -9.00 -7.37
C ILE A 113 -3.52 -7.89 -6.62
N ARG A 114 -2.94 -6.68 -6.52
CA ARG A 114 -3.65 -5.52 -5.97
C ARG A 114 -4.66 -4.98 -6.99
N GLY A 115 -5.78 -4.45 -6.51
CA GLY A 115 -6.82 -3.91 -7.39
C GLY A 115 -6.32 -2.79 -8.29
N ALA A 116 -5.52 -1.85 -7.77
CA ALA A 116 -4.90 -0.81 -8.57
C ALA A 116 -3.92 -1.36 -9.63
N GLN A 117 -3.26 -2.47 -9.36
CA GLN A 117 -2.40 -3.13 -10.33
C GLN A 117 -3.21 -3.74 -11.48
N ALA A 118 -4.36 -4.37 -11.19
CA ALA A 118 -5.28 -4.85 -12.20
C ALA A 118 -5.75 -3.70 -13.11
N ASN A 119 -6.06 -2.54 -12.53
CA ASN A 119 -6.45 -1.34 -13.30
C ASN A 119 -5.31 -0.82 -14.19
N ARG A 120 -4.04 -0.87 -13.73
CA ARG A 120 -2.89 -0.53 -14.59
C ARG A 120 -2.78 -1.43 -15.81
N TYR A 121 -3.02 -2.74 -15.65
CA TYR A 121 -3.01 -3.67 -16.78
C TYR A 121 -4.10 -3.37 -17.83
N LEU A 122 -5.24 -2.84 -17.38
CA LEU A 122 -6.38 -2.50 -18.23
C LEU A 122 -6.33 -1.08 -18.83
N ALA A 123 -5.40 -0.23 -18.34
CA ALA A 123 -5.35 1.20 -18.69
C ALA A 123 -5.19 1.44 -20.21
N SER A 124 -4.40 0.62 -20.92
CA SER A 124 -4.22 0.72 -22.38
C SER A 124 -5.51 0.39 -23.17
N TYR A 125 -6.43 -0.34 -22.54
CA TYR A 125 -7.74 -0.67 -23.11
C TYR A 125 -8.84 0.35 -22.75
N GLY A 126 -8.51 1.39 -21.97
CA GLY A 126 -9.50 2.35 -21.46
C GLY A 126 -10.53 1.73 -20.51
N ARG A 127 -10.13 0.68 -19.79
CA ARG A 127 -11.01 -0.10 -18.91
C ARG A 127 -10.39 -0.29 -17.53
N LYS A 128 -11.20 -0.73 -16.57
CA LYS A 128 -10.82 -1.07 -15.21
C LYS A 128 -11.66 -2.24 -14.67
N ILE A 129 -11.30 -2.81 -13.53
CA ILE A 129 -12.19 -3.70 -12.77
C ILE A 129 -13.36 -2.90 -12.19
N GLY A 130 -14.51 -3.55 -12.01
CA GLY A 130 -15.70 -2.89 -11.44
C GLY A 130 -15.53 -2.47 -9.99
N PRO A 131 -15.15 -3.37 -9.05
CA PRO A 131 -14.99 -3.03 -7.64
C PRO A 131 -13.89 -1.99 -7.40
N ASP A 132 -14.23 -0.91 -6.66
CA ASP A 132 -13.37 0.25 -6.42
C ASP A 132 -13.23 0.62 -4.93
N PRO A 133 -12.89 -0.34 -4.03
CA PRO A 133 -12.77 -0.03 -2.61
C PRO A 133 -11.75 1.08 -2.35
N ALA A 134 -11.97 1.87 -1.30
CA ALA A 134 -11.05 2.95 -0.92
C ALA A 134 -9.60 2.46 -0.66
N SER A 135 -9.44 1.17 -0.35
CA SER A 135 -8.15 0.50 -0.15
C SER A 135 -7.56 -0.12 -1.43
N ILE A 136 -8.06 0.19 -2.63
CA ILE A 136 -7.70 -0.47 -3.89
C ILE A 136 -6.20 -0.52 -4.18
N ASP A 137 -5.43 0.46 -3.70
CA ASP A 137 -3.97 0.50 -3.83
C ASP A 137 -3.24 -0.56 -2.97
N SER A 138 -3.89 -1.06 -1.92
CA SER A 138 -3.34 -2.01 -0.96
C SER A 138 -4.08 -3.33 -0.96
N ALA A 139 -5.40 -3.33 -1.13
CA ALA A 139 -6.23 -4.52 -1.15
C ALA A 139 -5.92 -5.41 -2.36
N MET A 140 -5.90 -6.72 -2.11
CA MET A 140 -5.66 -7.74 -3.13
C MET A 140 -6.95 -8.37 -3.61
N ILE A 141 -6.97 -8.86 -4.84
CA ILE A 141 -8.14 -9.44 -5.51
C ILE A 141 -8.83 -10.53 -4.67
N GLY A 142 -8.06 -11.43 -4.03
CA GLY A 142 -8.63 -12.45 -3.16
C GLY A 142 -9.47 -11.87 -2.01
N GLY A 143 -9.00 -10.76 -1.40
CA GLY A 143 -9.77 -10.05 -0.38
C GLY A 143 -10.94 -9.26 -0.96
N ILE A 144 -10.76 -8.61 -2.12
CA ILE A 144 -11.81 -7.83 -2.80
C ILE A 144 -13.01 -8.72 -3.15
N VAL A 145 -12.77 -9.90 -3.71
CA VAL A 145 -13.85 -10.83 -4.07
C VAL A 145 -14.47 -11.49 -2.85
N SER A 146 -13.63 -11.91 -1.87
CA SER A 146 -14.12 -12.58 -0.66
C SER A 146 -14.97 -11.67 0.24
N ASN A 147 -14.75 -10.37 0.22
CA ASN A 147 -15.59 -9.40 0.93
C ASN A 147 -16.72 -8.81 0.08
N ASN A 148 -16.78 -9.10 -1.21
CA ASN A 148 -17.57 -8.34 -2.16
C ASN A 148 -17.36 -6.83 -1.99
N ALA A 149 -16.09 -6.44 -1.82
CA ALA A 149 -15.70 -5.07 -1.50
C ALA A 149 -16.14 -4.12 -2.62
N SER A 150 -16.66 -2.98 -2.24
CA SER A 150 -17.12 -1.95 -3.15
C SER A 150 -16.58 -0.59 -2.73
N GLY A 151 -16.94 0.47 -3.44
CA GLY A 151 -16.55 1.83 -3.15
C GLY A 151 -17.60 2.82 -3.61
N MET A 152 -17.16 4.05 -3.88
CA MET A 152 -18.08 5.16 -4.14
C MET A 152 -18.72 5.14 -5.54
N CYS A 153 -18.04 4.55 -6.55
CA CYS A 153 -18.52 4.57 -7.93
C CYS A 153 -19.19 3.26 -8.33
N CYS A 154 -18.68 2.11 -7.90
CA CYS A 154 -19.21 0.81 -8.31
C CYS A 154 -20.61 0.53 -7.76
N GLY A 155 -20.98 1.10 -6.63
CA GLY A 155 -22.29 0.91 -6.01
C GLY A 155 -22.64 -0.57 -5.85
N THR A 156 -23.90 -0.92 -6.18
CA THR A 156 -24.38 -2.31 -6.26
C THR A 156 -24.34 -2.87 -7.68
N SER A 157 -23.99 -2.07 -8.69
CA SER A 157 -24.04 -2.45 -10.12
C SER A 157 -22.72 -2.96 -10.67
N GLU A 158 -21.58 -2.55 -10.11
CA GLU A 158 -20.25 -2.88 -10.62
C GLU A 158 -19.34 -3.54 -9.57
N ASN A 159 -19.88 -4.00 -8.43
CA ASN A 159 -19.14 -4.74 -7.42
C ASN A 159 -18.72 -6.14 -7.92
N SER A 160 -17.96 -6.89 -7.13
CA SER A 160 -17.49 -8.22 -7.50
C SER A 160 -18.64 -9.17 -7.86
N TYR A 161 -19.74 -9.13 -7.11
CA TYR A 161 -20.91 -9.95 -7.36
C TYR A 161 -21.53 -9.74 -8.75
N LYS A 162 -21.61 -8.50 -9.21
CA LYS A 162 -22.23 -8.17 -10.51
C LYS A 162 -21.25 -8.26 -11.69
N THR A 163 -19.95 -8.18 -11.44
CA THR A 163 -18.95 -8.19 -12.51
C THR A 163 -18.21 -9.51 -12.67
N ILE A 164 -18.41 -10.46 -11.76
CA ILE A 164 -17.78 -11.78 -11.88
C ILE A 164 -18.30 -12.53 -13.14
N ALA A 165 -17.36 -12.95 -13.98
CA ALA A 165 -17.64 -13.85 -15.10
C ALA A 165 -17.44 -15.30 -14.69
N ASP A 166 -16.27 -15.60 -14.10
CA ASP A 166 -15.90 -16.95 -13.66
C ASP A 166 -15.07 -16.92 -12.39
N ILE A 167 -15.08 -18.05 -11.67
CA ILE A 167 -14.30 -18.23 -10.44
C ILE A 167 -13.55 -19.56 -10.47
N ARG A 168 -12.37 -19.55 -9.85
CA ARG A 168 -11.55 -20.75 -9.62
C ARG A 168 -11.33 -20.90 -8.12
N VAL A 169 -11.77 -22.05 -7.58
CA VAL A 169 -11.83 -22.26 -6.13
C VAL A 169 -11.33 -23.63 -5.72
N ILE A 170 -10.88 -23.75 -4.46
CA ILE A 170 -10.51 -25.02 -3.84
C ILE A 170 -11.37 -25.20 -2.59
N LEU A 171 -12.12 -26.30 -2.54
CA LEU A 171 -12.99 -26.67 -1.43
C LEU A 171 -12.20 -27.23 -0.23
N PRO A 172 -12.80 -27.35 0.96
CA PRO A 172 -12.13 -27.87 2.17
C PRO A 172 -11.48 -29.25 2.01
N ASP A 173 -12.05 -30.10 1.19
CA ASP A 173 -11.52 -31.46 0.87
C ASP A 173 -10.33 -31.42 -0.14
N GLY A 174 -9.98 -30.23 -0.62
CA GLY A 174 -8.94 -30.02 -1.63
C GLY A 174 -9.41 -30.18 -3.07
N THR A 175 -10.72 -30.27 -3.33
CA THR A 175 -11.25 -30.32 -4.70
C THR A 175 -11.15 -28.97 -5.37
N LEU A 176 -10.55 -28.95 -6.57
CA LEU A 176 -10.42 -27.75 -7.41
C LEU A 176 -11.58 -27.66 -8.40
N LEU A 177 -12.21 -26.50 -8.48
CA LEU A 177 -13.23 -26.16 -9.48
C LEU A 177 -12.80 -24.89 -10.21
N ASP A 178 -12.81 -24.95 -11.55
CA ASP A 178 -12.76 -23.79 -12.43
C ASP A 178 -14.06 -23.70 -13.22
N THR A 179 -14.86 -22.64 -12.98
CA THR A 179 -16.15 -22.50 -13.65
C THR A 179 -16.03 -22.10 -15.13
N ALA A 180 -14.87 -21.58 -15.55
CA ALA A 180 -14.59 -21.29 -16.96
C ALA A 180 -14.23 -22.54 -17.77
N ASP A 181 -13.85 -23.64 -17.11
CA ASP A 181 -13.42 -24.88 -17.77
C ASP A 181 -14.50 -25.95 -17.73
N GLU A 182 -15.01 -26.32 -18.90
CA GLU A 182 -16.07 -27.33 -19.01
C GLU A 182 -15.64 -28.71 -18.52
N ALA A 183 -14.37 -29.06 -18.68
CA ALA A 183 -13.84 -30.34 -18.16
C ALA A 183 -13.85 -30.33 -16.63
N SER A 184 -13.47 -29.22 -16.01
CA SER A 184 -13.53 -29.01 -14.56
C SER A 184 -14.96 -29.07 -14.03
N ARG A 185 -15.90 -28.39 -14.71
CA ARG A 185 -17.35 -28.44 -14.36
C ARG A 185 -17.90 -29.86 -14.43
N LYS A 186 -17.55 -30.60 -15.48
CA LYS A 186 -17.98 -32.00 -15.64
C LYS A 186 -17.42 -32.89 -14.54
N ALA A 187 -16.15 -32.78 -14.22
CA ALA A 187 -15.50 -33.50 -13.13
C ALA A 187 -16.13 -33.17 -11.78
N PHE A 188 -16.37 -31.91 -11.50
CA PHE A 188 -17.03 -31.45 -10.27
C PHE A 188 -18.46 -31.98 -10.16
N ARG A 189 -19.22 -31.94 -11.24
CA ARG A 189 -20.60 -32.51 -11.26
C ARG A 189 -20.61 -34.00 -10.97
N ALA A 190 -19.59 -34.75 -11.39
CA ALA A 190 -19.48 -36.18 -11.12
C ALA A 190 -19.15 -36.49 -9.65
N THR A 191 -18.35 -35.68 -8.98
CA THR A 191 -17.88 -35.91 -7.59
C THR A 191 -18.69 -35.12 -6.55
N HIS A 192 -19.15 -33.92 -6.88
CA HIS A 192 -19.82 -32.97 -5.98
C HIS A 192 -21.21 -32.53 -6.52
N GLY A 193 -21.83 -33.33 -7.36
CA GLY A 193 -23.15 -33.00 -7.94
C GLY A 193 -24.26 -32.82 -6.89
N ASP A 194 -24.10 -33.38 -5.69
CA ASP A 194 -24.99 -33.14 -4.55
C ASP A 194 -24.91 -31.72 -4.01
N VAL A 195 -23.71 -31.08 -4.01
CA VAL A 195 -23.55 -29.66 -3.67
C VAL A 195 -24.43 -28.81 -4.60
N LEU A 196 -24.30 -29.00 -5.92
CA LEU A 196 -25.09 -28.27 -6.89
C LEU A 196 -26.61 -28.47 -6.69
N ARG A 197 -27.06 -29.73 -6.54
CA ARG A 197 -28.45 -30.02 -6.30
C ARG A 197 -29.03 -29.41 -5.02
N LYS A 198 -28.23 -29.39 -3.93
CA LYS A 198 -28.62 -28.71 -2.68
C LYS A 198 -28.77 -27.19 -2.87
N LEU A 199 -27.84 -26.56 -3.59
CA LEU A 199 -27.93 -25.10 -3.91
C LEU A 199 -29.17 -24.82 -4.78
N GLU A 200 -29.41 -25.60 -5.82
CA GLU A 200 -30.61 -25.49 -6.67
C GLU A 200 -31.90 -25.69 -5.87
N LYS A 201 -31.90 -26.63 -4.91
CA LYS A 201 -33.03 -26.85 -4.01
C LYS A 201 -33.30 -25.65 -3.11
N ILE A 202 -32.26 -25.04 -2.51
CA ILE A 202 -32.42 -23.79 -1.71
C ILE A 202 -33.03 -22.70 -2.56
N SER A 203 -32.59 -22.50 -3.82
CA SER A 203 -33.18 -21.54 -4.74
C SER A 203 -34.66 -21.82 -4.99
N ALA A 204 -35.04 -23.08 -5.25
CA ALA A 204 -36.44 -23.46 -5.46
C ALA A 204 -37.29 -23.29 -4.18
N ASP A 205 -36.73 -23.59 -3.00
CA ASP A 205 -37.40 -23.39 -1.73
C ASP A 205 -37.67 -21.91 -1.45
N ILE A 206 -36.69 -21.03 -1.75
CA ILE A 206 -36.86 -19.55 -1.66
C ILE A 206 -37.90 -19.03 -2.66
N ASP A 207 -37.90 -19.52 -3.88
CA ASP A 207 -38.89 -19.11 -4.89
C ASP A 207 -40.34 -19.53 -4.52
N SER A 208 -40.46 -20.62 -3.75
CA SER A 208 -41.77 -21.10 -3.23
C SER A 208 -42.24 -20.30 -2.01
N ASP A 209 -41.40 -19.42 -1.43
CA ASP A 209 -41.70 -18.54 -0.29
C ASP A 209 -41.61 -17.05 -0.74
N PRO A 210 -42.73 -16.46 -1.19
CA PRO A 210 -42.73 -15.09 -1.69
C PRO A 210 -42.28 -14.05 -0.66
N GLU A 211 -42.53 -14.27 0.63
CA GLU A 211 -42.15 -13.33 1.70
C GLU A 211 -40.64 -13.32 1.89
N LEU A 212 -40.03 -14.49 1.96
CA LEU A 212 -38.57 -14.61 2.08
C LEU A 212 -37.86 -14.07 0.82
N ARG A 213 -38.37 -14.44 -0.36
CA ARG A 213 -37.83 -13.96 -1.66
C ARG A 213 -37.89 -12.44 -1.76
N ASP A 214 -39.01 -11.81 -1.39
CA ASP A 214 -39.15 -10.36 -1.40
C ASP A 214 -38.22 -9.69 -0.37
N ARG A 215 -38.11 -10.27 0.85
CA ARG A 215 -37.16 -9.80 1.84
C ARG A 215 -35.74 -9.81 1.32
N ILE A 216 -35.27 -10.92 0.75
CA ILE A 216 -33.93 -11.00 0.14
C ILE A 216 -33.76 -9.95 -0.94
N SER A 217 -34.71 -9.86 -1.85
CA SER A 217 -34.66 -8.91 -2.97
C SER A 217 -34.60 -7.44 -2.49
N ARG A 218 -35.33 -7.09 -1.42
CA ARG A 218 -35.31 -5.73 -0.84
C ARG A 218 -33.96 -5.42 -0.19
N LYS A 219 -33.41 -6.35 0.59
CA LYS A 219 -32.13 -6.18 1.31
C LYS A 219 -30.96 -5.95 0.36
N TYR A 220 -31.00 -6.48 -0.86
CA TYR A 220 -29.94 -6.27 -1.86
C TYR A 220 -30.23 -5.13 -2.87
N LYS A 221 -31.31 -4.35 -2.69
CA LYS A 221 -31.47 -3.04 -3.36
C LYS A 221 -30.54 -1.97 -2.80
N ILE A 222 -30.05 -2.18 -1.58
CA ILE A 222 -29.00 -1.39 -0.93
C ILE A 222 -27.70 -2.22 -0.84
N LYS A 223 -26.59 -1.57 -0.57
CA LYS A 223 -25.34 -2.32 -0.28
C LYS A 223 -25.52 -3.19 0.96
N ASN A 224 -25.19 -4.47 0.84
CA ASN A 224 -25.30 -5.40 1.95
C ASN A 224 -24.23 -6.49 1.84
N THR A 225 -23.37 -6.58 2.85
CA THR A 225 -22.37 -7.65 3.05
C THR A 225 -22.52 -8.30 4.43
N THR A 226 -23.71 -8.15 5.05
CA THR A 226 -24.05 -8.87 6.29
C THR A 226 -24.53 -10.27 5.96
N GLY A 227 -23.81 -11.28 6.38
CA GLY A 227 -24.10 -12.68 6.05
C GLY A 227 -23.58 -13.09 4.68
N TYR A 228 -24.07 -14.22 4.16
CA TYR A 228 -23.79 -14.66 2.80
C TYR A 228 -24.67 -13.96 1.77
N SER A 229 -24.21 -13.92 0.52
CA SER A 229 -24.91 -13.31 -0.63
C SER A 229 -26.16 -14.10 -1.03
N LEU A 230 -27.20 -14.10 -0.21
CA LEU A 230 -28.44 -14.87 -0.41
C LEU A 230 -29.17 -14.49 -1.70
N ASN A 231 -28.93 -13.28 -2.26
CA ASN A 231 -29.45 -12.91 -3.58
C ASN A 231 -28.96 -13.85 -4.69
N ALA A 232 -27.89 -14.61 -4.49
CA ALA A 232 -27.46 -15.63 -5.45
C ALA A 232 -28.55 -16.67 -5.74
N PHE A 233 -29.41 -16.98 -4.75
CA PHE A 233 -30.51 -17.92 -4.89
C PHE A 233 -31.77 -17.32 -5.52
N VAL A 234 -31.86 -16.00 -5.60
CA VAL A 234 -32.95 -15.25 -6.24
C VAL A 234 -32.58 -14.84 -7.67
N ASP A 235 -31.32 -14.45 -7.87
CA ASP A 235 -30.81 -13.97 -9.16
C ASP A 235 -30.49 -15.14 -10.13
N TYR A 236 -30.18 -16.35 -9.60
CA TYR A 236 -29.70 -17.51 -10.35
C TYR A 236 -30.37 -18.81 -9.89
N HIS A 237 -30.53 -19.76 -10.83
CA HIS A 237 -31.17 -21.05 -10.56
C HIS A 237 -30.29 -22.26 -10.96
N GLU A 238 -29.23 -22.05 -11.76
CA GLU A 238 -28.28 -23.10 -12.13
C GLU A 238 -27.18 -23.21 -11.06
N GLY A 239 -26.85 -24.43 -10.65
CA GLY A 239 -25.99 -24.69 -9.51
C GLY A 239 -24.61 -24.05 -9.56
N PHE A 240 -23.96 -23.98 -10.73
CA PHE A 240 -22.65 -23.29 -10.86
C PHE A 240 -22.78 -21.77 -10.79
N ASP A 241 -23.86 -21.18 -11.31
CA ASP A 241 -24.07 -19.74 -11.19
C ASP A 241 -24.37 -19.35 -9.75
N ILE A 242 -25.15 -20.13 -9.02
CA ILE A 242 -25.39 -19.93 -7.59
C ILE A 242 -24.06 -20.05 -6.84
N LEU A 243 -23.29 -21.14 -7.05
CA LEU A 243 -22.01 -21.40 -6.41
C LEU A 243 -21.04 -20.24 -6.59
N LYS A 244 -20.88 -19.78 -7.84
CA LYS A 244 -20.00 -18.65 -8.18
C LYS A 244 -20.34 -17.40 -7.38
N HIS A 245 -21.63 -17.05 -7.30
CA HIS A 245 -22.08 -15.82 -6.67
C HIS A 245 -22.18 -15.90 -5.14
N ILE A 246 -22.48 -17.09 -4.55
CA ILE A 246 -22.51 -17.27 -3.09
C ILE A 246 -21.10 -17.23 -2.47
N ILE A 247 -20.06 -17.61 -3.24
CA ILE A 247 -18.67 -17.51 -2.80
C ILE A 247 -18.19 -16.06 -2.74
N VAL A 248 -18.73 -15.18 -3.58
CA VAL A 248 -18.45 -13.73 -3.48
C VAL A 248 -19.05 -13.20 -2.18
N GLY A 249 -18.22 -12.61 -1.33
CA GLY A 249 -18.62 -12.11 -0.02
C GLY A 249 -18.63 -13.18 1.08
N SER A 250 -18.14 -14.39 0.81
CA SER A 250 -18.09 -15.48 1.82
C SER A 250 -16.91 -15.41 2.80
N GLU A 251 -16.03 -14.42 2.66
CA GLU A 251 -14.93 -14.15 3.59
C GLU A 251 -14.03 -15.36 3.87
N GLY A 252 -13.86 -16.23 2.87
CA GLY A 252 -13.05 -17.44 2.97
C GLY A 252 -13.62 -18.52 3.89
N THR A 253 -14.92 -18.49 4.18
CA THR A 253 -15.61 -19.49 5.00
C THR A 253 -16.17 -20.66 4.19
N LEU A 254 -16.27 -20.54 2.85
CA LEU A 254 -16.84 -21.56 1.97
C LEU A 254 -15.79 -22.25 1.10
N ALA A 255 -14.81 -21.53 0.61
CA ALA A 255 -13.73 -22.05 -0.24
C ALA A 255 -12.53 -21.10 -0.24
N PHE A 256 -11.38 -21.57 -0.75
CA PHE A 256 -10.26 -20.72 -1.15
C PHE A 256 -10.44 -20.25 -2.60
N VAL A 257 -10.39 -18.96 -2.84
CA VAL A 257 -10.44 -18.38 -4.18
C VAL A 257 -9.02 -18.32 -4.76
N SER A 258 -8.69 -19.18 -5.73
CA SER A 258 -7.40 -19.21 -6.41
C SER A 258 -7.36 -18.35 -7.68
N GLY A 259 -8.53 -17.96 -8.19
CA GLY A 259 -8.63 -17.09 -9.36
C GLY A 259 -10.04 -16.55 -9.55
N VAL A 260 -10.14 -15.37 -10.14
CA VAL A 260 -11.40 -14.75 -10.55
C VAL A 260 -11.26 -14.13 -11.93
N THR A 261 -12.29 -14.26 -12.75
CA THR A 261 -12.40 -13.54 -14.03
C THR A 261 -13.48 -12.50 -13.89
N TYR A 262 -13.12 -11.23 -14.06
CA TYR A 262 -14.08 -10.12 -14.07
C TYR A 262 -14.43 -9.68 -15.50
N ASN A 263 -15.69 -9.37 -15.73
CA ASN A 263 -16.11 -8.45 -16.77
C ASN A 263 -15.62 -7.06 -16.36
N THR A 264 -14.91 -6.38 -17.24
CA THR A 264 -14.34 -5.06 -16.96
C THR A 264 -15.32 -3.94 -17.28
N VAL A 265 -15.15 -2.78 -16.68
CA VAL A 265 -15.97 -1.59 -16.93
C VAL A 265 -15.17 -0.52 -17.63
N ILE A 266 -15.85 0.40 -18.33
CA ILE A 266 -15.19 1.50 -19.05
C ILE A 266 -14.68 2.54 -18.07
N GLU A 267 -13.41 2.95 -18.20
CA GLU A 267 -12.87 4.11 -17.49
C GLU A 267 -13.06 5.38 -18.32
N HIS A 268 -14.11 6.13 -18.04
CA HIS A 268 -14.41 7.38 -18.74
C HIS A 268 -13.35 8.46 -18.41
N LYS A 269 -12.79 9.08 -19.45
CA LYS A 269 -11.75 10.11 -19.33
C LYS A 269 -12.30 11.49 -18.95
N HIS A 270 -13.53 11.79 -19.39
CA HIS A 270 -14.17 13.08 -19.14
C HIS A 270 -14.95 13.01 -17.82
N LYS A 271 -14.53 13.81 -16.84
CA LYS A 271 -15.10 13.84 -15.48
C LYS A 271 -15.42 15.28 -15.10
N ALA A 272 -16.53 15.47 -14.39
CA ALA A 272 -16.88 16.73 -13.75
C ALA A 272 -17.21 16.46 -12.28
N LEU A 273 -16.80 17.36 -11.40
CA LEU A 273 -17.00 17.29 -9.96
C LEU A 273 -17.54 18.61 -9.45
N ALA A 274 -18.54 18.56 -8.58
CA ALA A 274 -19.01 19.72 -7.82
C ALA A 274 -18.95 19.43 -6.31
N MET A 275 -18.65 20.45 -5.53
CA MET A 275 -18.82 20.49 -4.08
C MET A 275 -20.01 21.37 -3.75
N ILE A 276 -21.04 20.81 -3.13
CA ILE A 276 -22.30 21.47 -2.85
C ILE A 276 -22.53 21.49 -1.35
N THR A 277 -22.82 22.67 -0.81
CA THR A 277 -23.11 22.86 0.62
C THR A 277 -24.61 23.06 0.82
N TYR A 278 -25.15 22.39 1.86
CA TYR A 278 -26.53 22.52 2.28
C TYR A 278 -26.59 22.92 3.74
N THR A 279 -27.58 23.73 4.10
CA THR A 279 -27.77 24.23 5.48
C THR A 279 -28.12 23.13 6.49
N ASN A 280 -28.56 21.96 6.01
CA ASN A 280 -28.82 20.79 6.85
C ASN A 280 -28.79 19.50 6.03
N ILE A 281 -28.72 18.38 6.74
CA ILE A 281 -28.63 17.04 6.15
C ILE A 281 -29.91 16.63 5.38
N ALA A 282 -31.09 17.15 5.72
CA ALA A 282 -32.33 16.80 5.06
C ALA A 282 -32.32 17.29 3.62
N LEU A 283 -31.93 18.55 3.38
CA LEU A 283 -31.78 19.10 2.04
C LEU A 283 -30.72 18.37 1.21
N ALA A 284 -29.59 18.03 1.81
CA ALA A 284 -28.58 17.24 1.11
C ALA A 284 -29.14 15.87 0.66
N CYS A 285 -29.83 15.16 1.54
CA CYS A 285 -30.43 13.87 1.23
C CYS A 285 -31.57 13.97 0.21
N GLU A 286 -32.34 15.07 0.20
CA GLU A 286 -33.33 15.36 -0.86
C GLU A 286 -32.64 15.47 -2.22
N ALA A 287 -31.56 16.25 -2.31
CA ALA A 287 -30.76 16.33 -3.54
C ALA A 287 -30.18 14.95 -3.95
N VAL A 288 -29.70 14.16 -3.00
CA VAL A 288 -29.20 12.80 -3.27
C VAL A 288 -30.28 11.90 -3.85
N GLN A 289 -31.51 11.96 -3.32
CA GLN A 289 -32.65 11.17 -3.86
C GLN A 289 -32.97 11.55 -5.32
N ILE A 290 -32.99 12.85 -5.62
CA ILE A 290 -33.21 13.36 -6.99
C ILE A 290 -32.09 12.88 -7.92
N LEU A 291 -30.83 13.02 -7.50
CA LEU A 291 -29.66 12.60 -8.29
C LEU A 291 -29.65 11.08 -8.55
N ARG A 292 -30.06 10.28 -7.56
CA ARG A 292 -30.18 8.83 -7.74
C ARG A 292 -31.29 8.48 -8.73
N ALA A 293 -32.48 9.11 -8.60
CA ALA A 293 -33.62 8.86 -9.48
C ALA A 293 -33.28 9.21 -10.94
N GLN A 294 -32.47 10.27 -11.14
CA GLN A 294 -32.03 10.69 -12.47
C GLN A 294 -31.01 9.72 -13.10
N GLY A 295 -30.17 9.06 -12.32
CA GLY A 295 -29.23 8.04 -12.78
C GLY A 295 -28.06 8.56 -13.64
N LYS A 296 -27.72 9.87 -13.58
CA LYS A 296 -26.66 10.51 -14.39
C LYS A 296 -25.35 10.79 -13.64
N VAL A 297 -25.35 10.61 -12.33
CA VAL A 297 -24.18 10.79 -11.48
C VAL A 297 -23.47 9.47 -11.25
N SER A 298 -22.14 9.51 -11.18
CA SER A 298 -21.29 8.35 -10.93
C SER A 298 -21.00 8.14 -9.45
N ALA A 299 -20.97 9.22 -8.67
CA ALA A 299 -20.77 9.16 -7.21
C ALA A 299 -21.40 10.39 -6.54
N VAL A 300 -21.91 10.19 -5.31
CA VAL A 300 -22.29 11.27 -4.40
C VAL A 300 -21.76 10.91 -3.00
N GLU A 301 -20.78 11.67 -2.55
CA GLU A 301 -20.20 11.53 -1.20
C GLU A 301 -20.81 12.58 -0.27
N LEU A 302 -21.43 12.13 0.81
CA LEU A 302 -21.94 12.99 1.87
C LEU A 302 -20.91 13.13 2.99
N ILE A 303 -20.74 14.34 3.52
CA ILE A 303 -19.88 14.66 4.64
C ILE A 303 -20.65 15.58 5.59
N ASP A 304 -20.82 15.16 6.83
CA ASP A 304 -21.50 15.98 7.81
C ASP A 304 -20.62 17.11 8.39
N ARG A 305 -21.21 18.00 9.17
CA ARG A 305 -20.49 19.17 9.75
C ARG A 305 -19.27 18.75 10.59
N THR A 306 -19.41 17.72 11.40
CA THR A 306 -18.29 17.23 12.24
C THR A 306 -17.14 16.71 11.35
N GLY A 307 -17.47 16.01 10.28
CA GLY A 307 -16.49 15.58 9.27
C GLY A 307 -15.78 16.75 8.59
N VAL A 308 -16.51 17.78 8.19
CA VAL A 308 -15.93 19.01 7.61
C VAL A 308 -15.01 19.70 8.62
N ARG A 309 -15.47 19.93 9.85
CA ARG A 309 -14.67 20.56 10.92
C ARG A 309 -13.39 19.81 11.24
N SER A 310 -13.41 18.50 11.15
CA SER A 310 -12.22 17.70 11.44
C SER A 310 -11.04 18.05 10.52
N VAL A 311 -11.30 18.62 9.34
CA VAL A 311 -10.29 18.86 8.30
C VAL A 311 -10.21 20.30 7.79
N ASP A 312 -11.14 21.20 8.15
CA ASP A 312 -11.24 22.56 7.59
C ASP A 312 -10.03 23.45 7.84
N GLN A 313 -9.20 23.14 8.85
CA GLN A 313 -7.95 23.82 9.15
C GLN A 313 -6.74 23.28 8.35
N LYS A 314 -6.92 22.23 7.54
CA LYS A 314 -5.82 21.63 6.80
C LYS A 314 -5.42 22.47 5.57
N PRO A 315 -4.13 22.57 5.24
CA PRO A 315 -3.68 23.28 4.04
C PRO A 315 -4.31 22.72 2.76
N GLY A 316 -4.84 23.61 1.93
CA GLY A 316 -5.46 23.26 0.64
C GLY A 316 -6.89 22.74 0.74
N ILE A 317 -7.56 22.86 1.88
CA ILE A 317 -9.01 22.73 2.03
C ILE A 317 -9.63 24.10 1.71
N PRO A 318 -10.77 24.17 0.98
CA PRO A 318 -11.40 25.44 0.63
C PRO A 318 -11.80 26.26 1.86
N GLU A 319 -11.36 27.51 1.93
CA GLU A 319 -11.56 28.39 3.09
C GLU A 319 -13.04 28.64 3.42
N PHE A 320 -13.94 28.64 2.44
CA PHE A 320 -15.37 28.86 2.65
C PHE A 320 -16.01 27.81 3.58
N LEU A 321 -15.41 26.61 3.65
CA LEU A 321 -15.90 25.53 4.52
C LEU A 321 -15.80 25.88 6.03
N LYS A 322 -14.97 26.85 6.40
CA LYS A 322 -14.87 27.36 7.78
C LYS A 322 -16.10 28.21 8.17
N THR A 323 -16.80 28.77 7.18
CA THR A 323 -17.88 29.75 7.38
C THR A 323 -19.28 29.20 7.21
N ILE A 324 -19.42 27.93 6.79
CA ILE A 324 -20.74 27.28 6.68
C ILE A 324 -21.36 27.05 8.06
N GLY A 325 -22.70 26.97 8.11
CA GLY A 325 -23.47 26.86 9.34
C GLY A 325 -23.18 25.64 10.18
N GLU A 326 -23.70 25.63 11.41
CA GLU A 326 -23.49 24.58 12.41
C GLU A 326 -24.14 23.24 12.04
N GLU A 327 -25.26 23.26 11.33
CA GLU A 327 -26.00 22.09 10.88
C GLU A 327 -25.67 21.73 9.40
N SER A 328 -24.77 22.51 8.79
CA SER A 328 -24.44 22.37 7.37
C SER A 328 -23.74 21.04 7.06
N CYS A 329 -23.92 20.58 5.85
CA CYS A 329 -23.22 19.42 5.32
C CYS A 329 -22.77 19.65 3.89
N VAL A 330 -21.87 18.81 3.41
CA VAL A 330 -21.29 18.89 2.07
C VAL A 330 -21.61 17.61 1.31
N ILE A 331 -22.00 17.74 0.04
CA ILE A 331 -21.93 16.61 -0.88
C ILE A 331 -20.92 16.89 -1.99
N LEU A 332 -20.17 15.86 -2.36
CA LEU A 332 -19.32 15.83 -3.55
C LEU A 332 -20.05 15.04 -4.63
N VAL A 333 -20.36 15.66 -5.77
CA VAL A 333 -21.12 15.05 -6.86
C VAL A 333 -20.21 14.89 -8.07
N GLU A 334 -19.93 13.65 -8.47
CA GLU A 334 -19.11 13.33 -9.64
C GLU A 334 -19.97 12.73 -10.75
N THR A 335 -19.76 13.18 -11.99
CA THR A 335 -20.32 12.56 -13.19
C THR A 335 -19.23 12.32 -14.23
N ARG A 336 -19.44 11.32 -15.08
CA ARG A 336 -18.47 10.87 -16.09
C ARG A 336 -19.16 10.66 -17.44
N ALA A 337 -18.41 10.85 -18.52
CA ALA A 337 -18.93 10.70 -19.87
C ALA A 337 -17.87 10.20 -20.85
N ALA A 338 -18.30 9.72 -22.00
CA ALA A 338 -17.43 9.27 -23.08
C ALA A 338 -16.79 10.45 -23.82
N SER A 339 -17.50 11.61 -23.90
CA SER A 339 -16.99 12.83 -24.55
C SER A 339 -17.22 14.07 -23.69
N ALA A 340 -16.56 15.17 -24.06
CA ALA A 340 -16.73 16.46 -23.40
C ALA A 340 -18.15 17.04 -23.63
N GLU A 341 -18.70 16.82 -24.81
CA GLU A 341 -20.07 17.26 -25.18
C GLU A 341 -21.11 16.53 -24.33
N GLU A 342 -21.01 15.21 -24.24
CA GLU A 342 -21.87 14.40 -23.37
C GLU A 342 -21.75 14.82 -21.90
N LEU A 343 -20.54 15.07 -21.45
CA LEU A 343 -20.28 15.53 -20.08
C LEU A 343 -21.00 16.85 -19.80
N LYS A 344 -20.92 17.81 -20.72
CA LYS A 344 -21.60 19.11 -20.59
C LYS A 344 -23.10 18.92 -20.46
N VAL A 345 -23.71 18.12 -21.34
CA VAL A 345 -25.17 17.86 -21.28
C VAL A 345 -25.56 17.24 -19.95
N LYS A 346 -24.80 16.22 -19.47
CA LYS A 346 -25.04 15.61 -18.14
C LYS A 346 -24.94 16.63 -17.00
N VAL A 347 -23.93 17.49 -17.02
CA VAL A 347 -23.73 18.53 -15.99
C VAL A 347 -24.92 19.51 -15.98
N ASP A 348 -25.37 19.99 -17.17
CA ASP A 348 -26.51 20.90 -17.29
C ASP A 348 -27.79 20.24 -16.75
N GLU A 349 -28.05 19.00 -17.10
CA GLU A 349 -29.23 18.24 -16.64
C GLU A 349 -29.17 17.92 -15.12
N ILE A 350 -27.99 17.58 -14.58
CA ILE A 350 -27.79 17.36 -13.14
C ILE A 350 -28.06 18.67 -12.39
N THR A 351 -27.47 19.77 -12.82
CA THR A 351 -27.67 21.09 -12.21
C THR A 351 -29.14 21.51 -12.22
N ALA A 352 -29.82 21.34 -13.35
CA ALA A 352 -31.24 21.64 -13.47
C ALA A 352 -32.08 20.77 -12.53
N SER A 353 -31.76 19.49 -12.36
CA SER A 353 -32.58 18.57 -11.56
C SER A 353 -32.59 18.93 -10.07
N ILE A 354 -31.47 19.46 -9.53
CA ILE A 354 -31.37 19.85 -8.11
C ILE A 354 -31.59 21.35 -7.86
N ALA A 355 -31.92 22.13 -8.90
CA ALA A 355 -32.11 23.57 -8.76
C ALA A 355 -33.27 23.96 -7.80
N GLY A 356 -34.21 23.06 -7.55
CA GLY A 356 -35.29 23.23 -6.59
C GLY A 356 -34.91 23.04 -5.14
N VAL A 357 -33.73 22.46 -4.85
CA VAL A 357 -33.23 22.23 -3.50
C VAL A 357 -32.27 23.37 -3.11
N PRO A 358 -32.61 24.21 -2.11
CA PRO A 358 -31.80 25.38 -1.78
C PRO A 358 -30.42 24.98 -1.22
N THR A 359 -29.37 25.48 -1.87
CA THR A 359 -27.97 25.33 -1.41
C THR A 359 -27.59 26.49 -0.49
N GLU A 360 -26.65 26.24 0.44
CA GLU A 360 -26.14 27.29 1.34
C GLU A 360 -25.25 28.29 0.58
N LEU A 361 -24.43 27.79 -0.33
CA LEU A 361 -23.55 28.58 -1.17
C LEU A 361 -23.73 28.22 -2.64
N PRO A 362 -23.48 29.16 -3.56
CA PRO A 362 -23.43 28.84 -5.00
C PRO A 362 -22.40 27.75 -5.30
N PHE A 363 -22.71 26.87 -6.24
CA PHE A 363 -21.80 25.82 -6.67
C PHE A 363 -21.65 25.79 -8.20
N ALA A 364 -20.59 25.17 -8.67
CA ALA A 364 -20.37 24.88 -10.08
C ALA A 364 -19.62 23.55 -10.23
N PHE A 365 -19.90 22.86 -11.34
CA PHE A 365 -19.08 21.71 -11.74
C PHE A 365 -17.79 22.17 -12.38
N THR A 366 -16.67 21.53 -12.02
CA THR A 366 -15.36 21.74 -12.64
C THR A 366 -14.88 20.50 -13.36
N THR A 367 -14.26 20.69 -14.52
CA THR A 367 -13.51 19.66 -15.26
C THR A 367 -11.99 19.76 -15.03
N ASN A 368 -11.56 20.78 -14.29
CA ASN A 368 -10.15 20.99 -13.96
C ASN A 368 -9.67 19.93 -12.94
N ALA A 369 -8.73 19.10 -13.34
CA ALA A 369 -8.22 18.02 -12.51
C ALA A 369 -7.60 18.48 -11.17
N LYS A 370 -6.97 19.67 -11.14
CA LYS A 370 -6.37 20.25 -9.94
C LYS A 370 -7.45 20.69 -8.93
N GLU A 371 -8.52 21.31 -9.43
CA GLU A 371 -9.66 21.71 -8.60
C GLU A 371 -10.39 20.47 -8.06
N GLN A 372 -10.63 19.46 -8.92
CA GLN A 372 -11.20 18.18 -8.50
C GLN A 372 -10.35 17.51 -7.40
N ALA A 373 -9.02 17.50 -7.54
CA ALA A 373 -8.12 16.95 -6.53
C ALA A 373 -8.23 17.71 -5.20
N THR A 374 -8.40 19.03 -5.23
CA THR A 374 -8.63 19.88 -4.05
C THR A 374 -9.95 19.52 -3.36
N MET A 375 -11.03 19.34 -4.11
CA MET A 375 -12.33 18.93 -3.56
C MET A 375 -12.28 17.53 -2.95
N TRP A 376 -11.64 16.57 -3.63
CA TRP A 376 -11.46 15.22 -3.12
C TRP A 376 -10.54 15.17 -1.89
N LYS A 377 -9.68 16.17 -1.71
CA LYS A 377 -8.82 16.25 -0.52
C LYS A 377 -9.65 16.32 0.76
N LEU A 378 -10.77 17.05 0.76
CA LEU A 378 -11.71 17.09 1.90
C LEU A 378 -12.05 15.67 2.39
N ARG A 379 -12.45 14.80 1.48
CA ARG A 379 -12.81 13.39 1.79
C ARG A 379 -11.61 12.54 2.23
N LYS A 380 -10.48 12.71 1.56
CA LYS A 380 -9.27 11.92 1.80
C LYS A 380 -8.58 12.25 3.13
N GLU A 381 -8.68 13.49 3.60
CA GLU A 381 -8.02 13.95 4.84
C GLU A 381 -8.80 13.56 6.12
N MET A 382 -10.04 13.10 6.03
CA MET A 382 -10.83 12.76 7.23
C MET A 382 -10.22 11.61 8.02
N LEU A 383 -9.94 10.47 7.40
CA LEU A 383 -9.32 9.34 8.10
C LEU A 383 -7.95 9.71 8.71
N PRO A 384 -7.02 10.33 7.97
CA PRO A 384 -5.77 10.80 8.56
C PRO A 384 -5.95 11.72 9.77
N THR A 385 -6.93 12.60 9.72
CA THR A 385 -7.13 13.59 10.78
C THR A 385 -7.76 12.96 12.02
N VAL A 386 -8.90 12.31 11.89
CA VAL A 386 -9.61 11.71 13.05
C VAL A 386 -8.74 10.65 13.73
N ALA A 387 -8.12 9.74 12.93
CA ALA A 387 -7.24 8.74 13.49
C ALA A 387 -5.91 9.32 14.01
N GLY A 388 -5.41 10.41 13.42
CA GLY A 388 -4.19 11.09 13.83
C GLY A 388 -4.34 11.90 15.10
N LEU A 389 -5.51 12.49 15.35
CA LEU A 389 -5.78 13.29 16.55
C LEU A 389 -6.15 12.43 17.79
N ARG A 390 -6.44 11.14 17.61
CA ARG A 390 -6.84 10.26 18.71
C ARG A 390 -5.79 10.22 19.84
N ARG A 391 -6.25 10.01 21.05
CA ARG A 391 -5.39 9.79 22.21
C ARG A 391 -4.54 8.52 22.01
N SER A 392 -3.26 8.54 22.40
CA SER A 392 -2.42 7.34 22.43
C SER A 392 -3.05 6.27 23.32
N GLY A 393 -2.95 5.01 22.92
CA GLY A 393 -3.62 3.89 23.61
C GLY A 393 -5.03 3.59 23.12
N THR A 394 -5.64 4.45 22.30
CA THR A 394 -6.96 4.21 21.69
C THR A 394 -6.84 3.69 20.27
N THR A 395 -7.93 3.15 19.73
CA THR A 395 -8.04 2.77 18.31
C THR A 395 -9.10 3.62 17.60
N ALA A 396 -8.92 3.87 16.31
CA ALA A 396 -9.97 4.44 15.47
C ALA A 396 -10.79 3.30 14.89
N ILE A 397 -12.10 3.35 15.07
CA ILE A 397 -13.07 2.40 14.52
C ILE A 397 -13.78 3.06 13.36
N ILE A 398 -13.90 2.35 12.26
CA ILE A 398 -14.62 2.76 11.06
C ILE A 398 -15.71 1.73 10.84
N GLU A 399 -16.94 2.11 11.12
CA GLU A 399 -18.12 1.31 10.87
C GLU A 399 -18.78 1.69 9.56
N ASP A 400 -19.64 0.80 9.07
CA ASP A 400 -20.12 0.79 7.70
C ASP A 400 -21.56 0.24 7.69
N ILE A 401 -22.53 1.12 7.56
CA ILE A 401 -23.94 0.79 7.57
C ILE A 401 -24.64 1.29 6.31
N CYS A 402 -25.79 0.70 5.98
CA CYS A 402 -26.57 1.15 4.84
C CYS A 402 -28.04 1.28 5.18
N PHE A 403 -28.65 2.34 4.71
CA PHE A 403 -30.08 2.63 4.83
C PHE A 403 -30.77 2.69 3.48
N PRO A 404 -32.10 2.37 3.41
CA PRO A 404 -32.89 2.76 2.27
C PRO A 404 -32.78 4.27 2.02
N ILE A 405 -32.57 4.66 0.77
CA ILE A 405 -32.19 6.05 0.47
C ILE A 405 -33.24 7.06 0.87
N GLU A 406 -34.52 6.67 0.80
CA GLU A 406 -35.66 7.48 1.24
C GLU A 406 -35.71 7.72 2.77
N LYS A 407 -34.94 6.94 3.53
CA LYS A 407 -34.80 7.06 4.98
C LYS A 407 -33.49 7.72 5.39
N LEU A 408 -32.60 7.99 4.47
CA LEU A 408 -31.23 8.39 4.74
C LEU A 408 -31.14 9.65 5.62
N ALA A 409 -31.97 10.67 5.36
CA ALA A 409 -31.98 11.91 6.13
C ALA A 409 -32.35 11.65 7.60
N GLU A 410 -33.51 11.00 7.83
CA GLU A 410 -33.98 10.68 9.17
C GLU A 410 -33.02 9.77 9.91
N ALA A 411 -32.48 8.76 9.22
CA ALA A 411 -31.53 7.81 9.77
C ALA A 411 -30.23 8.50 10.23
N THR A 412 -29.70 9.42 9.44
CA THR A 412 -28.48 10.17 9.79
C THR A 412 -28.69 11.06 11.03
N VAL A 413 -29.84 11.76 11.10
CA VAL A 413 -30.18 12.56 12.29
C VAL A 413 -30.29 11.68 13.55
N ASN A 414 -30.92 10.50 13.44
CA ASN A 414 -31.05 9.58 14.56
C ASN A 414 -29.71 8.92 14.93
N LEU A 415 -28.87 8.65 13.96
CA LEU A 415 -27.50 8.15 14.21
C LEU A 415 -26.69 9.16 15.07
N ARG A 416 -26.81 10.45 14.78
CA ARG A 416 -26.20 11.51 15.60
C ARG A 416 -26.74 11.52 17.04
N LYS A 417 -28.03 11.25 17.25
CA LYS A 417 -28.58 11.15 18.62
C LYS A 417 -28.01 9.97 19.37
N VAL A 418 -27.81 8.82 18.71
CA VAL A 418 -27.16 7.65 19.32
C VAL A 418 -25.73 8.01 19.73
N PHE A 419 -24.96 8.67 18.86
CA PHE A 419 -23.60 9.09 19.18
C PHE A 419 -23.55 10.00 20.43
N ALA A 420 -24.43 10.99 20.51
CA ALA A 420 -24.51 11.89 21.67
C ALA A 420 -24.92 11.15 22.95
N ALA A 421 -25.87 10.21 22.87
CA ALA A 421 -26.33 9.45 24.01
C ALA A 421 -25.25 8.53 24.61
N ASP A 422 -24.38 7.97 23.75
CA ASP A 422 -23.31 7.05 24.17
C ASP A 422 -21.95 7.73 24.34
N GLY A 423 -21.87 9.06 24.23
CA GLY A 423 -20.67 9.85 24.47
C GLY A 423 -19.63 9.72 23.36
N TYR A 424 -20.08 9.68 22.08
CA TYR A 424 -19.25 9.72 20.86
C TYR A 424 -19.57 10.96 20.02
N GLU A 425 -19.73 12.11 20.64
CA GLU A 425 -20.12 13.37 20.00
C GLU A 425 -19.17 13.79 18.87
N ASP A 426 -17.88 13.45 19.00
CA ASP A 426 -16.85 13.73 18.00
C ASP A 426 -16.83 12.74 16.82
N ALA A 427 -17.73 11.75 16.81
CA ALA A 427 -17.82 10.82 15.68
C ALA A 427 -18.18 11.57 14.40
N VAL A 428 -17.49 11.26 13.31
CA VAL A 428 -17.76 11.84 11.99
C VAL A 428 -18.62 10.91 11.15
N ILE A 429 -19.54 11.47 10.36
CA ILE A 429 -20.35 10.73 9.37
C ILE A 429 -19.97 11.18 7.98
N PHE A 430 -19.70 10.20 7.14
CA PHE A 430 -19.46 10.42 5.72
C PHE A 430 -19.88 9.15 4.94
N GLY A 431 -20.02 9.23 3.64
CA GLY A 431 -20.25 7.98 2.90
C GLY A 431 -20.86 8.15 1.52
N HIS A 432 -21.08 7.00 0.90
CA HIS A 432 -21.56 6.84 -0.45
C HIS A 432 -23.09 7.04 -0.50
N ALA A 433 -23.53 8.28 -0.36
CA ALA A 433 -24.94 8.63 -0.17
C ALA A 433 -25.85 8.13 -1.31
N LEU A 434 -25.32 8.07 -2.53
CA LEU A 434 -26.05 7.54 -3.70
C LEU A 434 -26.50 6.08 -3.49
N ALA A 435 -25.75 5.30 -2.71
CA ALA A 435 -26.11 3.93 -2.36
C ALA A 435 -26.82 3.81 -1.00
N GLY A 436 -27.03 4.90 -0.27
CA GLY A 436 -27.55 4.88 1.09
C GLY A 436 -26.52 4.41 2.14
N ASN A 437 -25.26 4.24 1.74
CA ASN A 437 -24.19 3.74 2.57
C ASN A 437 -23.49 4.87 3.32
N LEU A 438 -23.46 4.78 4.64
CA LEU A 438 -22.77 5.71 5.54
C LEU A 438 -21.65 4.98 6.30
N HIS A 439 -20.52 5.63 6.32
CA HIS A 439 -19.46 5.31 7.27
C HIS A 439 -19.54 6.27 8.46
N PHE A 440 -19.21 5.75 9.62
CA PHE A 440 -18.94 6.62 10.76
C PHE A 440 -17.63 6.19 11.42
N MET A 441 -16.90 7.19 11.90
CA MET A 441 -15.60 6.96 12.48
C MET A 441 -15.51 7.66 13.85
N PHE A 442 -15.03 6.92 14.85
CA PHE A 442 -14.84 7.38 16.21
C PHE A 442 -13.61 6.71 16.84
N ASN A 443 -13.19 7.24 17.98
CA ASN A 443 -12.04 6.71 18.72
C ASN A 443 -12.54 5.96 19.96
N GLN A 444 -12.01 4.74 20.18
CA GLN A 444 -12.39 3.86 21.27
C GLN A 444 -11.16 3.41 22.08
N ASP A 445 -11.31 3.44 23.40
CA ASP A 445 -10.40 2.82 24.35
C ASP A 445 -10.91 1.42 24.70
N PHE A 446 -10.05 0.42 24.64
CA PHE A 446 -10.39 -0.95 25.05
C PHE A 446 -9.54 -1.42 26.24
N SER A 447 -8.95 -0.47 26.98
CA SER A 447 -8.05 -0.78 28.10
C SER A 447 -8.76 -1.18 29.39
N THR A 448 -10.04 -0.83 29.55
CA THR A 448 -10.84 -1.14 30.73
C THR A 448 -12.16 -1.83 30.38
N THR A 449 -12.71 -2.54 31.35
CA THR A 449 -14.01 -3.24 31.20
C THR A 449 -15.14 -2.26 30.95
N GLU A 450 -15.11 -1.08 31.57
CA GLU A 450 -16.12 -0.03 31.43
C GLU A 450 -16.15 0.52 30.00
N GLU A 451 -15.00 0.74 29.39
CA GLU A 451 -14.89 1.22 28.01
C GLU A 451 -15.33 0.15 27.02
N VAL A 452 -15.03 -1.13 27.28
CA VAL A 452 -15.53 -2.25 26.47
C VAL A 452 -17.05 -2.35 26.56
N GLU A 453 -17.62 -2.18 27.77
CA GLU A 453 -19.07 -2.21 27.98
C GLU A 453 -19.78 -1.00 27.37
N LYS A 454 -19.13 0.17 27.36
CA LYS A 454 -19.59 1.36 26.64
C LYS A 454 -19.74 1.05 25.14
N TYR A 455 -18.68 0.48 24.54
CA TYR A 455 -18.69 0.09 23.12
C TYR A 455 -19.79 -0.95 22.84
N ARG A 456 -19.95 -1.96 23.70
CA ARG A 456 -21.00 -2.98 23.56
C ARG A 456 -22.39 -2.36 23.49
N ARG A 457 -22.74 -1.49 24.45
CA ARG A 457 -24.05 -0.79 24.47
C ARG A 457 -24.26 0.05 23.23
N PHE A 458 -23.26 0.81 22.86
CA PHE A 458 -23.29 1.60 21.64
C PHE A 458 -23.61 0.76 20.41
N MET A 459 -22.95 -0.40 20.25
CA MET A 459 -23.22 -1.29 19.13
C MET A 459 -24.61 -1.90 19.17
N ASP A 460 -25.12 -2.23 20.37
CA ASP A 460 -26.51 -2.70 20.52
C ASP A 460 -27.52 -1.62 20.06
N ASP A 461 -27.27 -0.35 20.38
CA ASP A 461 -28.13 0.75 19.96
C ASP A 461 -28.00 1.07 18.46
N ILE A 462 -26.82 0.91 17.85
CA ILE A 462 -26.64 0.95 16.40
C ILE A 462 -27.44 -0.18 15.73
N VAL A 463 -27.35 -1.41 16.23
CA VAL A 463 -28.10 -2.55 15.68
C VAL A 463 -29.62 -2.29 15.72
N LYS A 464 -30.15 -1.83 16.85
CA LYS A 464 -31.58 -1.46 16.96
C LYS A 464 -31.96 -0.37 15.94
N LEU A 465 -31.14 0.68 15.84
CA LEU A 465 -31.41 1.76 14.89
C LEU A 465 -31.42 1.27 13.45
N VAL A 466 -30.38 0.54 13.05
CA VAL A 466 -30.21 0.12 11.65
C VAL A 466 -31.21 -0.95 11.26
N VAL A 467 -31.39 -1.98 12.09
CA VAL A 467 -32.19 -3.15 11.75
C VAL A 467 -33.67 -2.94 12.11
N GLU A 468 -33.97 -2.67 13.39
CA GLU A 468 -35.35 -2.66 13.85
C GLU A 468 -36.13 -1.46 13.35
N LYS A 469 -35.48 -0.28 13.29
CA LYS A 469 -36.14 0.96 12.90
C LYS A 469 -36.18 1.16 11.38
N TYR A 470 -35.07 0.83 10.69
CA TYR A 470 -34.92 1.19 9.28
C TYR A 470 -34.82 0.02 8.29
N ASP A 471 -34.78 -1.22 8.77
CA ASP A 471 -34.54 -2.44 7.96
C ASP A 471 -33.30 -2.27 7.03
N GLY A 472 -32.25 -1.61 7.57
CA GLY A 472 -31.01 -1.33 6.89
C GLY A 472 -30.05 -2.51 6.93
N SER A 473 -28.78 -2.29 6.54
CA SER A 473 -27.70 -3.27 6.60
C SER A 473 -26.63 -2.83 7.60
N LEU A 474 -26.21 -3.76 8.44
CA LEU A 474 -25.15 -3.54 9.45
C LEU A 474 -23.76 -3.49 8.83
N LYS A 475 -23.56 -4.05 7.64
CA LYS A 475 -22.34 -3.95 6.84
C LYS A 475 -22.70 -3.76 5.38
N ALA A 476 -22.33 -2.60 4.84
CA ALA A 476 -22.57 -2.27 3.45
C ALA A 476 -21.50 -2.88 2.52
N GLU A 477 -20.22 -2.73 2.87
CA GLU A 477 -19.10 -3.12 1.99
C GLU A 477 -17.87 -3.69 2.72
N HIS A 478 -17.74 -3.53 4.05
CA HIS A 478 -16.55 -3.99 4.78
C HIS A 478 -16.56 -5.49 5.12
N GLY A 479 -17.66 -6.18 4.86
CA GLY A 479 -17.86 -7.59 5.22
C GLY A 479 -18.29 -7.78 6.67
N THR A 480 -18.97 -8.86 6.94
CA THR A 480 -19.50 -9.24 8.28
C THR A 480 -18.37 -9.41 9.30
N GLY A 481 -17.37 -10.17 8.95
CA GLY A 481 -16.24 -10.49 9.79
C GLY A 481 -16.65 -11.18 11.11
N ARG A 482 -15.84 -10.97 12.14
CA ARG A 482 -16.15 -11.32 13.55
C ARG A 482 -17.00 -10.24 14.20
N ASN A 483 -16.91 -9.02 13.69
CA ASN A 483 -17.55 -7.85 14.27
C ASN A 483 -19.08 -7.94 14.23
N MET A 484 -19.65 -8.26 13.08
CA MET A 484 -21.10 -8.34 12.91
C MET A 484 -21.67 -9.77 12.91
N ALA A 485 -20.83 -10.79 13.02
CA ALA A 485 -21.29 -12.19 13.06
C ALA A 485 -22.37 -12.47 14.13
N PRO A 486 -22.32 -11.90 15.36
CA PRO A 486 -23.37 -12.07 16.37
C PRO A 486 -24.73 -11.47 15.97
N PHE A 487 -24.76 -10.52 15.04
CA PHE A 487 -25.96 -9.76 14.68
C PHE A 487 -26.58 -10.20 13.34
N VAL A 488 -26.01 -11.17 12.64
CA VAL A 488 -26.51 -11.64 11.33
C VAL A 488 -27.94 -12.19 11.46
N GLU A 489 -28.24 -13.00 12.49
CA GLU A 489 -29.61 -13.49 12.74
C GLU A 489 -30.58 -12.35 13.03
N VAL A 490 -30.14 -11.31 13.75
CA VAL A 490 -30.97 -10.13 14.07
C VAL A 490 -31.35 -9.40 12.76
N GLU A 491 -30.39 -9.19 11.86
CA GLU A 491 -30.65 -8.49 10.60
C GLU A 491 -31.53 -9.32 9.65
N TRP A 492 -31.27 -10.63 9.53
CA TRP A 492 -31.89 -11.45 8.49
C TRP A 492 -33.12 -12.22 8.97
N GLY A 493 -33.27 -12.43 10.26
CA GLY A 493 -34.28 -13.31 10.84
C GLY A 493 -33.88 -14.79 10.80
N LYS A 494 -34.61 -15.60 11.58
CA LYS A 494 -34.26 -17.01 11.80
C LYS A 494 -34.21 -17.83 10.53
N GLN A 495 -35.15 -17.62 9.59
CA GLN A 495 -35.28 -18.41 8.38
C GLN A 495 -34.08 -18.19 7.43
N ALA A 496 -33.77 -16.94 7.10
CA ALA A 496 -32.63 -16.63 6.25
C ALA A 496 -31.30 -17.03 6.92
N TYR A 497 -31.18 -16.86 8.24
CA TYR A 497 -30.01 -17.31 8.99
C TYR A 497 -29.82 -18.83 8.97
N ALA A 498 -30.94 -19.58 9.02
CA ALA A 498 -30.90 -21.03 8.88
C ALA A 498 -30.38 -21.46 7.50
N ILE A 499 -30.80 -20.78 6.45
CA ILE A 499 -30.27 -21.01 5.09
C ILE A 499 -28.78 -20.72 5.03
N MET A 500 -28.30 -19.65 5.66
CA MET A 500 -26.87 -19.37 5.72
C MET A 500 -26.08 -20.48 6.42
N LYS A 501 -26.63 -21.07 7.47
CA LYS A 501 -26.03 -22.25 8.12
C LYS A 501 -26.02 -23.44 7.18
N GLU A 502 -27.12 -23.72 6.49
CA GLU A 502 -27.20 -24.81 5.50
C GLU A 502 -26.18 -24.61 4.38
N VAL A 503 -26.01 -23.40 3.88
CA VAL A 503 -24.94 -23.08 2.91
C VAL A 503 -23.56 -23.40 3.46
N LYS A 504 -23.27 -22.99 4.70
CA LYS A 504 -21.99 -23.33 5.36
C LYS A 504 -21.80 -24.85 5.44
N ASP A 505 -22.79 -25.57 5.87
CA ASP A 505 -22.74 -27.03 6.02
C ASP A 505 -22.62 -27.77 4.67
N ILE A 506 -23.14 -27.19 3.58
CA ILE A 506 -22.97 -27.72 2.21
C ILE A 506 -21.51 -27.63 1.77
N PHE A 507 -20.82 -26.51 2.04
CA PHE A 507 -19.44 -26.28 1.57
C PHE A 507 -18.39 -26.75 2.56
N ASP A 508 -18.62 -26.62 3.85
CA ASP A 508 -17.65 -26.88 4.91
C ASP A 508 -18.33 -27.56 6.12
N PRO A 509 -18.74 -28.82 5.95
CA PRO A 509 -19.51 -29.58 6.98
C PRO A 509 -18.72 -29.75 8.28
N ASP A 510 -17.41 -29.77 8.25
CA ASP A 510 -16.54 -29.90 9.43
C ASP A 510 -16.17 -28.55 10.07
N GLY A 511 -16.60 -27.44 9.48
CA GLY A 511 -16.40 -26.08 10.00
C GLY A 511 -14.94 -25.65 10.11
N ILE A 512 -14.06 -26.17 9.24
CA ILE A 512 -12.62 -25.86 9.31
C ILE A 512 -12.25 -24.51 8.69
N LEU A 513 -13.07 -23.99 7.78
CA LEU A 513 -12.75 -22.74 7.09
C LEU A 513 -13.22 -21.52 7.88
N ASN A 514 -12.26 -20.72 8.31
CA ASN A 514 -12.41 -19.41 8.96
C ASN A 514 -13.54 -19.36 10.04
N PRO A 515 -13.51 -20.20 11.05
CA PRO A 515 -14.57 -20.31 12.04
C PRO A 515 -14.82 -19.02 12.81
N GLY A 516 -16.09 -18.72 13.11
CA GLY A 516 -16.53 -17.54 13.85
C GLY A 516 -16.61 -16.27 13.02
N VAL A 517 -16.41 -16.35 11.71
CA VAL A 517 -16.61 -15.28 10.72
C VAL A 517 -17.92 -15.54 9.99
N ILE A 518 -18.70 -14.50 9.73
CA ILE A 518 -20.08 -14.52 9.19
C ILE A 518 -21.08 -15.18 10.13
N LEU A 519 -20.83 -16.41 10.56
CA LEU A 519 -21.69 -17.17 11.46
C LEU A 519 -20.98 -17.36 12.80
N ASN A 520 -21.59 -16.89 13.89
CA ASN A 520 -21.04 -17.04 15.24
C ASN A 520 -22.16 -17.14 16.27
N GLY A 521 -22.15 -18.18 17.08
CA GLY A 521 -23.12 -18.34 18.16
C GLY A 521 -22.78 -17.61 19.46
N ASP A 522 -21.59 -16.99 19.54
CA ASP A 522 -21.20 -16.21 20.71
C ASP A 522 -21.70 -14.75 20.55
N PRO A 523 -22.66 -14.31 21.38
CA PRO A 523 -23.18 -12.95 21.31
C PRO A 523 -22.15 -11.88 21.70
N LYS A 524 -21.02 -12.28 22.29
CA LYS A 524 -19.92 -11.39 22.70
C LYS A 524 -18.73 -11.43 21.75
N ALA A 525 -18.83 -12.10 20.60
CA ALA A 525 -17.72 -12.22 19.67
C ALA A 525 -17.19 -10.86 19.22
N HIS A 526 -18.06 -9.85 19.06
CA HIS A 526 -17.70 -8.47 18.67
C HIS A 526 -16.87 -7.70 19.71
N ILE A 527 -16.85 -8.12 20.96
CA ILE A 527 -16.05 -7.54 22.05
C ILE A 527 -14.98 -8.49 22.59
N SER A 528 -14.74 -9.59 21.89
CA SER A 528 -13.74 -10.60 22.26
C SER A 528 -12.47 -10.43 21.44
N ASN A 529 -11.31 -10.82 21.99
CA ASN A 529 -10.02 -10.78 21.31
C ASN A 529 -9.62 -9.38 20.81
N LEU A 530 -9.93 -8.35 21.59
CA LEU A 530 -9.62 -6.97 21.27
C LEU A 530 -8.10 -6.74 21.25
N LYS A 531 -7.65 -5.96 20.28
CA LYS A 531 -6.23 -5.67 20.03
C LYS A 531 -5.70 -4.67 21.06
N PRO A 532 -4.71 -5.03 21.91
CA PRO A 532 -4.04 -4.05 22.75
C PRO A 532 -3.19 -3.11 21.88
N ILE A 533 -3.35 -1.80 22.06
CA ILE A 533 -2.57 -0.76 21.39
C ILE A 533 -1.91 0.12 22.46
N PRO A 534 -0.92 -0.40 23.22
CA PRO A 534 -0.24 0.40 24.23
C PRO A 534 0.53 1.54 23.60
N SER A 535 0.60 2.68 24.30
CA SER A 535 1.51 3.76 23.92
C SER A 535 2.96 3.33 24.09
N THR A 536 3.79 3.64 23.09
CA THR A 536 5.21 3.27 23.09
C THR A 536 6.10 4.44 22.67
N ARG A 537 6.02 4.83 21.40
CA ARG A 537 6.79 5.92 20.78
C ARG A 537 5.88 6.81 19.97
N GLU A 538 5.97 8.12 20.15
CA GLU A 538 5.15 9.11 19.44
C GLU A 538 5.16 8.88 17.93
N ILE A 539 6.34 8.57 17.37
CA ILE A 539 6.54 8.34 15.93
C ILE A 539 5.67 7.21 15.36
N VAL A 540 5.23 6.26 16.17
CA VAL A 540 4.41 5.12 15.76
C VAL A 540 3.12 4.94 16.58
N ASP A 541 2.88 5.73 17.60
CA ASP A 541 1.70 5.59 18.49
C ASP A 541 0.37 5.74 17.72
N LYS A 542 0.36 6.56 16.68
CA LYS A 542 -0.81 6.73 15.82
C LYS A 542 -1.03 5.60 14.79
N CYS A 543 -0.14 4.60 14.71
CA CYS A 543 -0.33 3.47 13.83
C CYS A 543 -1.55 2.63 14.25
N MET A 544 -2.48 2.40 13.31
CA MET A 544 -3.68 1.56 13.50
C MET A 544 -3.49 0.12 13.03
N GLU A 545 -2.30 -0.21 12.51
CA GLU A 545 -2.01 -1.52 11.91
C GLU A 545 -2.87 -1.85 10.67
N CYS A 546 -3.31 -0.83 9.91
CA CYS A 546 -4.19 -0.99 8.75
C CYS A 546 -3.56 -1.69 7.52
N GLY A 547 -2.23 -1.72 7.42
CA GLY A 547 -1.52 -2.43 6.34
C GLY A 547 -1.27 -1.63 5.06
N PHE A 548 -1.75 -0.38 4.91
CA PHE A 548 -1.55 0.42 3.69
C PHE A 548 -0.09 0.64 3.33
N CYS A 549 0.81 0.63 4.31
CA CYS A 549 2.25 0.76 4.12
C CYS A 549 2.95 -0.51 3.63
N GLU A 550 2.32 -1.68 3.68
CA GLU A 550 2.99 -2.97 3.41
C GLU A 550 3.41 -3.09 1.96
N GLY A 551 2.52 -2.79 1.01
CA GLY A 551 2.81 -2.87 -0.41
C GLY A 551 3.92 -1.95 -0.92
N HIS A 552 4.35 -1.00 -0.10
CA HIS A 552 5.44 -0.06 -0.42
C HIS A 552 6.76 -0.43 0.27
N CYS A 553 6.78 -1.51 1.04
CA CYS A 553 7.97 -1.96 1.78
C CYS A 553 8.72 -3.04 1.02
N VAL A 554 9.99 -2.80 0.76
CA VAL A 554 10.87 -3.77 0.11
C VAL A 554 11.01 -5.08 0.87
N ALA A 555 10.74 -5.11 2.17
CA ALA A 555 10.85 -6.31 3.02
C ALA A 555 9.52 -7.09 3.14
N GLU A 556 8.43 -6.61 2.53
CA GLU A 556 7.15 -7.32 2.56
C GLU A 556 7.29 -8.74 1.99
N GLY A 557 6.92 -9.75 2.78
CA GLY A 557 7.02 -11.16 2.39
C GLY A 557 8.39 -11.79 2.56
N LEU A 558 9.45 -11.00 2.74
CA LEU A 558 10.79 -11.51 3.09
C LEU A 558 10.98 -11.59 4.61
N THR A 559 10.68 -10.49 5.29
CA THR A 559 10.78 -10.33 6.76
C THR A 559 9.59 -9.51 7.26
N LEU A 560 9.74 -8.73 8.33
CA LEU A 560 8.63 -7.92 8.83
C LEU A 560 8.37 -6.70 7.94
N SER A 561 7.10 -6.48 7.60
CA SER A 561 6.60 -5.24 6.99
C SER A 561 6.54 -4.10 8.01
N PRO A 562 6.26 -2.85 7.60
CA PRO A 562 6.16 -1.73 8.54
C PRO A 562 5.07 -1.93 9.61
N ARG A 563 3.85 -2.38 9.22
CA ARG A 563 2.79 -2.75 10.17
C ARG A 563 3.28 -3.79 11.17
N GLN A 564 3.89 -4.85 10.66
CA GLN A 564 4.40 -5.95 11.46
C GLN A 564 5.53 -5.53 12.40
N ARG A 565 6.43 -4.61 11.97
CA ARG A 565 7.46 -4.03 12.84
C ARG A 565 6.86 -3.28 14.01
N VAL A 566 5.85 -2.44 13.75
CA VAL A 566 5.20 -1.66 14.79
C VAL A 566 4.44 -2.56 15.75
N ALA A 567 3.64 -3.51 15.25
CA ALA A 567 2.89 -4.44 16.08
C ALA A 567 3.80 -5.30 16.96
N ALA A 568 4.89 -5.84 16.39
CA ALA A 568 5.88 -6.62 17.12
C ALA A 568 6.64 -5.78 18.16
N PHE A 569 7.03 -4.56 17.81
CA PHE A 569 7.69 -3.64 18.74
C PHE A 569 6.79 -3.30 19.93
N ARG A 570 5.53 -2.95 19.69
CA ARG A 570 4.54 -2.70 20.76
C ARG A 570 4.39 -3.87 21.70
N GLU A 571 4.30 -5.07 21.18
CA GLU A 571 4.18 -6.26 22.02
C GLU A 571 5.45 -6.52 22.84
N ILE A 572 6.64 -6.35 22.26
CA ILE A 572 7.91 -6.46 22.99
C ILE A 572 7.93 -5.47 24.16
N GLU A 573 7.59 -4.20 23.91
CA GLU A 573 7.57 -3.17 24.95
C GLU A 573 6.46 -3.43 26.00
N ARG A 574 5.28 -3.91 25.60
CA ARG A 574 4.21 -4.31 26.52
C ARG A 574 4.67 -5.43 27.47
N LEU A 575 5.29 -6.46 26.94
CA LEU A 575 5.80 -7.59 27.72
C LEU A 575 6.92 -7.16 28.68
N LYS A 576 7.80 -6.28 28.26
CA LYS A 576 8.85 -5.71 29.13
C LYS A 576 8.26 -4.88 30.27
N ALA A 577 7.31 -3.99 29.94
CA ALA A 577 6.69 -3.12 30.93
C ALA A 577 5.86 -3.90 31.97
N SER A 578 5.16 -4.95 31.54
CA SER A 578 4.35 -5.79 32.44
C SER A 578 5.16 -6.84 33.21
N GLY A 579 6.39 -7.13 32.80
CA GLY A 579 7.17 -8.25 33.34
C GLY A 579 6.60 -9.64 33.04
N GLN A 580 5.55 -9.71 32.21
CA GLN A 580 4.91 -10.97 31.81
C GLN A 580 5.76 -11.65 30.72
N GLU A 581 5.81 -12.99 30.76
CA GLU A 581 6.45 -13.80 29.73
C GLU A 581 7.88 -13.33 29.32
N PRO A 582 8.83 -13.15 30.25
CA PRO A 582 10.14 -12.56 29.96
C PRO A 582 10.94 -13.36 28.90
N HIS A 583 10.77 -14.68 28.89
CA HIS A 583 11.42 -15.53 27.87
C HIS A 583 10.87 -15.25 26.46
N ARG A 584 9.58 -15.06 26.32
CA ARG A 584 8.94 -14.70 25.04
C ARG A 584 9.40 -13.33 24.59
N ALA A 585 9.43 -12.35 25.47
CA ALA A 585 9.95 -11.01 25.17
C ALA A 585 11.38 -11.05 24.66
N ALA A 586 12.26 -11.82 25.32
CA ALA A 586 13.68 -11.98 24.93
C ALA A 586 13.82 -12.70 23.58
N GLU A 587 13.04 -13.74 23.33
CA GLU A 587 13.00 -14.45 22.03
C GLU A 587 12.57 -13.49 20.91
N MET A 588 11.47 -12.77 21.10
CA MET A 588 10.96 -11.80 20.13
C MET A 588 11.98 -10.70 19.85
N GLN A 589 12.63 -10.16 20.87
CA GLN A 589 13.66 -9.13 20.70
C GLN A 589 14.88 -9.63 19.92
N LYS A 590 15.32 -10.86 20.17
CA LYS A 590 16.41 -11.51 19.42
C LYS A 590 16.05 -11.65 17.93
N LEU A 591 14.85 -12.13 17.62
CA LEU A 591 14.37 -12.28 16.25
C LEU A 591 14.17 -10.91 15.57
N TYR A 592 13.69 -9.92 16.33
CA TYR A 592 13.44 -8.56 15.81
C TYR A 592 14.73 -7.90 15.30
N LYS A 593 15.90 -8.24 15.87
CA LYS A 593 17.18 -7.69 15.42
C LYS A 593 17.43 -7.90 13.94
N TYR A 594 17.17 -9.10 13.41
CA TYR A 594 17.28 -9.35 11.97
C TYR A 594 15.99 -8.99 11.23
N LEU A 595 14.85 -9.56 11.64
CA LEU A 595 13.59 -9.47 10.91
C LEU A 595 12.97 -8.05 10.91
N GLY A 596 13.21 -7.29 11.96
CA GLY A 596 12.68 -5.93 12.12
C GLY A 596 13.68 -4.83 11.77
N ASP A 597 14.88 -4.87 12.39
CA ASP A 597 15.89 -3.80 12.27
C ASP A 597 16.77 -3.96 11.02
N GLN A 598 17.52 -5.08 10.90
CA GLN A 598 18.54 -5.20 9.86
C GLN A 598 17.97 -5.21 8.44
N THR A 599 16.77 -5.73 8.26
CA THR A 599 16.08 -5.76 6.97
C THR A 599 15.18 -4.55 6.71
N CYS A 600 15.21 -3.53 7.56
CA CYS A 600 14.57 -2.25 7.27
C CYS A 600 15.49 -1.36 6.42
N ALA A 601 15.03 -0.98 5.24
CA ALA A 601 15.75 -0.03 4.37
C ALA A 601 15.84 1.39 4.95
N THR A 602 15.01 1.72 5.95
CA THR A 602 14.87 3.07 6.54
C THR A 602 14.66 4.18 5.50
N ASP A 603 14.03 3.83 4.38
CA ASP A 603 13.67 4.74 3.30
C ASP A 603 12.43 5.59 3.62
N SER A 604 11.64 5.20 4.63
CA SER A 604 10.40 5.84 5.06
C SER A 604 9.32 5.98 3.96
N LEU A 605 9.33 5.14 2.91
CA LEU A 605 8.21 5.06 1.97
C LEU A 605 6.91 4.64 2.69
N CYS A 606 7.03 3.87 3.76
CA CYS A 606 5.89 3.51 4.60
C CYS A 606 5.18 4.72 5.22
N ASN A 607 5.90 5.79 5.55
CA ASN A 607 5.33 7.04 6.05
C ASN A 607 4.61 7.83 4.95
N LEU A 608 5.13 7.83 3.73
CA LEU A 608 4.53 8.53 2.59
C LEU A 608 3.08 8.04 2.34
N HIS A 609 2.87 6.73 2.43
CA HIS A 609 1.58 6.07 2.21
C HIS A 609 0.79 5.81 3.51
N CYS A 610 1.30 6.27 4.65
CA CYS A 610 0.61 6.10 5.93
C CYS A 610 -0.42 7.21 6.14
N PRO A 611 -1.71 6.89 6.33
CA PRO A 611 -2.73 7.91 6.57
C PRO A 611 -2.46 8.71 7.84
N VAL A 612 -1.91 8.11 8.88
CA VAL A 612 -1.62 8.76 10.18
C VAL A 612 -0.14 9.15 10.32
N LYS A 613 0.63 9.12 9.23
CA LYS A 613 2.05 9.50 9.17
C LYS A 613 2.97 8.79 10.17
N ALA A 614 2.61 7.59 10.62
CA ALA A 614 3.50 6.73 11.39
C ALA A 614 4.71 6.31 10.53
N ASP A 615 5.90 6.32 11.12
CA ASP A 615 7.16 6.05 10.39
C ASP A 615 7.96 4.91 11.04
N ALA A 616 7.78 3.69 10.53
CA ALA A 616 8.56 2.54 10.98
C ALA A 616 10.07 2.69 10.65
N GLY A 617 10.44 3.43 9.61
CA GLY A 617 11.83 3.70 9.26
C GLY A 617 12.52 4.59 10.30
N LYS A 618 11.84 5.62 10.79
CA LYS A 618 12.34 6.47 11.89
C LYS A 618 12.40 5.70 13.21
N LEU A 619 11.37 4.90 13.53
CA LEU A 619 11.42 3.99 14.69
C LEU A 619 12.71 3.15 14.69
N ILE A 620 13.03 2.53 13.55
CA ILE A 620 14.24 1.72 13.45
C ILE A 620 15.52 2.55 13.62
N LYS A 621 15.57 3.80 13.17
CA LYS A 621 16.71 4.69 13.41
C LYS A 621 16.88 5.03 14.88
N GLU A 622 15.79 5.28 15.61
CA GLU A 622 15.80 5.50 17.06
C GLU A 622 16.31 4.26 17.81
N LEU A 623 15.80 3.08 17.48
CA LEU A 623 16.25 1.82 18.09
C LEU A 623 17.72 1.52 17.80
N ARG A 624 18.24 1.90 16.64
CA ARG A 624 19.67 1.81 16.32
C ARG A 624 20.49 2.76 17.19
N HIS A 625 20.03 4.00 17.33
CA HIS A 625 20.68 5.01 18.18
C HIS A 625 20.82 4.53 19.63
N GLU A 626 19.75 4.04 20.23
CA GLU A 626 19.75 3.49 21.57
C GLU A 626 20.68 2.28 21.76
N GLY A 627 20.88 1.52 20.68
CA GLY A 627 21.79 0.37 20.67
C GLY A 627 23.27 0.73 20.59
N HIS A 628 23.64 2.00 20.44
CA HIS A 628 25.02 2.43 20.29
C HIS A 628 25.74 2.62 21.64
N SER A 629 26.99 2.23 21.67
CA SER A 629 27.88 2.55 22.80
C SER A 629 28.47 3.96 22.63
N SER A 630 28.82 4.61 23.73
CA SER A 630 29.51 5.92 23.71
C SER A 630 30.81 5.90 22.90
N ARG A 631 31.47 4.75 22.80
CA ARG A 631 32.68 4.58 21.96
C ARG A 631 32.30 4.60 20.47
N SER A 632 31.22 3.95 20.11
CA SER A 632 30.68 3.91 18.74
C SER A 632 30.29 5.32 18.28
N GLU A 633 29.61 6.08 19.14
CA GLU A 633 29.22 7.48 18.87
C GLU A 633 30.47 8.38 18.66
N ARG A 634 31.46 8.31 19.51
CA ARG A 634 32.71 9.08 19.32
C ARG A 634 33.44 8.73 18.03
N ASN A 635 33.44 7.45 17.65
CA ASN A 635 34.04 7.02 16.39
C ASN A 635 33.27 7.58 15.19
N ALA A 636 31.93 7.57 15.24
CA ALA A 636 31.11 8.14 14.18
C ALA A 636 31.31 9.67 14.04
N LEU A 637 31.39 10.39 15.16
CA LEU A 637 31.70 11.84 15.18
C LEU A 637 33.09 12.14 14.59
N TRP A 638 34.09 11.31 14.93
CA TRP A 638 35.42 11.45 14.36
C TRP A 638 35.41 11.23 12.84
N LEU A 639 34.75 10.16 12.37
CA LEU A 639 34.61 9.87 10.93
C LEU A 639 33.88 10.99 10.19
N ALA A 640 32.84 11.57 10.79
CA ALA A 640 32.12 12.70 10.21
C ALA A 640 33.02 13.93 9.97
N GLY A 641 33.95 14.19 10.89
CA GLY A 641 34.93 15.27 10.72
C GLY A 641 36.10 14.95 9.75
N HIS A 642 36.21 13.69 9.29
CA HIS A 642 37.34 13.22 8.46
C HIS A 642 36.83 12.52 7.17
N MET A 643 35.80 13.07 6.53
CA MET A 643 35.20 12.48 5.33
C MET A 643 36.18 12.39 4.13
N ASP A 644 37.15 13.30 4.03
CA ASP A 644 38.25 13.23 3.07
C ASP A 644 39.07 11.92 3.20
N THR A 645 39.38 11.54 4.42
CA THR A 645 40.07 10.27 4.72
C THR A 645 39.15 9.08 4.39
N VAL A 646 37.89 9.11 4.84
CA VAL A 646 36.91 8.05 4.59
C VAL A 646 36.73 7.79 3.09
N THR A 647 36.50 8.85 2.30
CA THR A 647 36.33 8.72 0.85
C THR A 647 37.62 8.29 0.13
N SER A 648 38.79 8.73 0.63
CA SER A 648 40.09 8.33 0.06
C SER A 648 40.39 6.84 0.32
N VAL A 649 40.12 6.37 1.53
CA VAL A 649 40.25 4.93 1.88
C VAL A 649 39.30 4.09 1.03
N LEU A 650 38.05 4.51 0.90
CA LEU A 650 37.06 3.79 0.09
C LEU A 650 37.46 3.74 -1.40
N ARG A 651 37.95 4.85 -1.96
CA ARG A 651 38.48 4.89 -3.35
C ARG A 651 39.65 3.91 -3.51
N GLY A 652 40.60 3.91 -2.60
CA GLY A 652 41.74 3.00 -2.62
C GLY A 652 41.31 1.53 -2.56
N PHE A 653 40.40 1.22 -1.65
CA PHE A 653 39.81 -0.10 -1.48
C PHE A 653 39.10 -0.58 -2.75
N LEU A 654 38.26 0.25 -3.38
CA LEU A 654 37.57 -0.09 -4.61
C LEU A 654 38.53 -0.29 -5.80
N LYS A 655 39.62 0.53 -5.90
CA LYS A 655 40.68 0.34 -6.92
C LYS A 655 41.38 -1.00 -6.71
N THR A 656 41.74 -1.35 -5.45
CA THR A 656 42.38 -2.62 -5.12
C THR A 656 41.49 -3.81 -5.45
N ILE A 657 40.20 -3.76 -5.09
CA ILE A 657 39.23 -4.81 -5.43
C ILE A 657 39.16 -5.00 -6.96
N ASN A 658 39.08 -3.91 -7.70
CA ASN A 658 39.05 -3.98 -9.17
C ASN A 658 40.33 -4.57 -9.75
N SER A 659 41.50 -4.22 -9.23
CA SER A 659 42.78 -4.79 -9.64
C SER A 659 42.86 -6.30 -9.36
N LEU A 660 42.44 -6.72 -8.17
CA LEU A 660 42.37 -8.13 -7.83
C LEU A 660 41.40 -8.90 -8.72
N ARG A 661 40.27 -8.31 -9.03
CA ARG A 661 39.30 -8.87 -9.98
C ARG A 661 39.91 -9.06 -11.39
N LEU A 662 40.71 -8.10 -11.85
CA LEU A 662 41.40 -8.19 -13.15
C LEU A 662 42.44 -9.30 -13.15
N VAL A 663 43.15 -9.50 -12.04
CA VAL A 663 44.17 -10.57 -11.91
C VAL A 663 43.54 -11.96 -11.81
N PHE A 664 42.53 -12.16 -10.94
CA PHE A 664 41.94 -13.46 -10.67
C PHE A 664 40.74 -13.80 -11.56
N GLY A 665 40.20 -12.82 -12.31
CA GLY A 665 38.96 -12.94 -13.05
C GLY A 665 37.72 -12.95 -12.17
N LYS A 666 36.57 -12.61 -12.76
CA LYS A 666 35.32 -12.40 -12.00
C LYS A 666 34.81 -13.64 -11.28
N LYS A 667 35.01 -14.85 -11.83
CA LYS A 667 34.51 -16.11 -11.26
C LYS A 667 35.27 -16.50 -9.99
N ILE A 668 36.62 -16.50 -10.07
CA ILE A 668 37.50 -16.87 -8.94
C ILE A 668 37.39 -15.83 -7.84
N PHE A 669 37.50 -14.54 -8.16
CA PHE A 669 37.37 -13.46 -7.19
C PHE A 669 36.02 -13.49 -6.46
N GLY A 670 34.92 -13.72 -7.20
CA GLY A 670 33.60 -13.88 -6.60
C GLY A 670 33.48 -15.08 -5.66
N ALA A 671 34.15 -16.20 -5.99
CA ALA A 671 34.21 -17.36 -5.09
C ALA A 671 34.97 -17.05 -3.81
N ILE A 672 36.14 -16.40 -3.92
CA ILE A 672 36.94 -15.93 -2.76
C ILE A 672 36.11 -14.98 -1.87
N ALA A 673 35.46 -13.99 -2.47
CA ALA A 673 34.64 -13.04 -1.73
C ALA A 673 33.48 -13.72 -0.95
N ARG A 674 32.79 -14.69 -1.56
CA ARG A 674 31.76 -15.49 -0.88
C ARG A 674 32.34 -16.34 0.25
N PHE A 675 33.51 -16.96 0.05
CA PHE A 675 34.21 -17.73 1.09
C PHE A 675 34.59 -16.85 2.27
N LEU A 676 35.26 -15.72 2.04
CA LEU A 676 35.64 -14.76 3.09
C LEU A 676 34.40 -14.25 3.85
N ARG A 677 33.31 -13.94 3.14
CA ARG A 677 32.05 -13.54 3.76
C ARG A 677 31.48 -14.64 4.66
N ARG A 678 31.59 -15.92 4.26
CA ARG A 678 31.12 -17.06 5.06
C ARG A 678 31.91 -17.23 6.35
N ILE A 679 33.23 -17.17 6.30
CA ILE A 679 34.10 -17.32 7.50
C ILE A 679 34.02 -16.13 8.45
N THR A 680 33.65 -14.94 7.96
CA THR A 680 33.43 -13.74 8.78
C THR A 680 31.95 -13.58 9.21
N CYS A 681 31.16 -14.65 9.19
CA CYS A 681 29.76 -14.64 9.59
C CYS A 681 28.96 -13.49 8.95
N LYS A 682 29.17 -13.24 7.65
CA LYS A 682 28.52 -12.18 6.86
C LYS A 682 28.93 -10.73 7.25
N ALA A 683 29.98 -10.54 8.01
CA ALA A 683 30.48 -9.20 8.38
C ALA A 683 31.07 -8.44 7.18
N LEU A 684 31.65 -9.15 6.21
CA LEU A 684 32.16 -8.54 4.99
C LEU A 684 31.05 -8.30 3.95
N PRO A 685 31.08 -7.15 3.26
CA PRO A 685 30.18 -6.87 2.13
C PRO A 685 30.30 -7.95 1.03
N LEU A 686 29.17 -8.30 0.43
CA LEU A 686 29.14 -9.21 -0.73
C LEU A 686 29.59 -8.46 -1.99
N TRP A 687 30.69 -8.93 -2.58
CA TRP A 687 31.12 -8.41 -3.88
C TRP A 687 30.20 -8.90 -4.99
N ASN A 688 29.92 -8.03 -5.97
CA ASN A 688 29.25 -8.38 -7.21
C ASN A 688 29.95 -7.74 -8.42
N GLU A 689 29.68 -8.22 -9.64
CA GLU A 689 30.37 -7.80 -10.86
C GLU A 689 30.09 -6.36 -11.29
N TYR A 690 29.02 -5.73 -10.78
CA TYR A 690 28.66 -4.34 -11.02
C TYR A 690 29.24 -3.38 -9.96
N MET A 691 30.04 -3.89 -9.01
CA MET A 691 30.70 -3.02 -8.04
C MET A 691 31.62 -2.03 -8.74
N PRO A 692 31.45 -0.72 -8.52
CA PRO A 692 32.24 0.30 -9.22
C PRO A 692 33.72 0.28 -8.79
N THR A 693 34.58 0.76 -9.66
CA THR A 693 35.97 1.07 -9.29
C THR A 693 36.04 2.33 -8.41
N GLY A 694 37.16 2.60 -7.78
CA GLY A 694 37.38 3.85 -7.07
C GLY A 694 37.43 5.04 -8.05
N ALA A 695 36.67 6.09 -7.73
CA ALA A 695 36.62 7.31 -8.56
C ALA A 695 37.95 8.05 -8.64
N ASP A 696 38.14 8.85 -9.69
CA ASP A 696 39.23 9.81 -9.76
C ASP A 696 38.96 11.00 -8.79
N ARG A 697 40.03 11.66 -8.37
CA ARG A 697 39.86 12.86 -7.55
C ARG A 697 39.37 14.02 -8.42
N ILE A 698 38.31 14.67 -7.98
CA ILE A 698 37.76 15.84 -8.67
C ILE A 698 38.78 16.99 -8.55
N LYS A 699 39.03 17.64 -9.65
CA LYS A 699 39.89 18.85 -9.73
C LYS A 699 39.00 20.03 -10.13
N PRO A 700 38.51 20.82 -9.18
CA PRO A 700 37.63 21.96 -9.46
C PRO A 700 38.19 22.91 -10.52
N ASP A 701 39.50 23.18 -10.45
CA ASP A 701 40.18 24.08 -11.38
C ASP A 701 40.17 23.65 -12.86
N THR A 702 39.77 22.40 -13.12
CA THR A 702 39.69 21.87 -14.50
C THR A 702 38.25 21.56 -14.94
N MET A 703 37.26 21.86 -14.11
CA MET A 703 35.85 21.51 -14.31
C MET A 703 34.94 22.66 -13.88
N HIS A 704 35.23 23.88 -14.30
CA HIS A 704 34.57 25.12 -13.90
C HIS A 704 33.45 25.56 -14.87
N GLY A 705 33.25 24.85 -15.98
CA GLY A 705 32.28 25.24 -17.00
C GLY A 705 32.67 26.54 -17.72
N VAL A 706 31.67 27.36 -18.10
CA VAL A 706 31.86 28.59 -18.82
C VAL A 706 32.16 29.72 -17.83
N GLN A 707 33.43 30.08 -17.70
CA GLN A 707 33.89 31.13 -16.79
C GLN A 707 33.27 32.48 -17.13
N GLY A 708 32.82 33.24 -16.13
CA GLY A 708 32.22 34.55 -16.27
C GLY A 708 30.78 34.53 -16.82
N SER A 709 30.15 33.37 -16.91
CA SER A 709 28.74 33.26 -17.28
C SER A 709 27.83 33.87 -16.21
N ASP A 710 26.75 34.51 -16.65
CA ASP A 710 25.66 34.95 -15.77
C ASP A 710 24.87 33.76 -15.20
N LEU A 711 24.93 32.61 -15.88
CA LEU A 711 24.32 31.36 -15.43
C LEU A 711 25.28 30.61 -14.49
N LYS A 712 25.00 30.66 -13.20
CA LYS A 712 25.85 30.03 -12.19
C LYS A 712 25.10 28.92 -11.49
N VAL A 713 25.82 27.83 -11.19
CA VAL A 713 25.30 26.69 -10.42
C VAL A 713 26.33 26.20 -9.41
N VAL A 714 25.91 25.96 -8.18
CA VAL A 714 26.73 25.27 -7.20
C VAL A 714 26.56 23.78 -7.40
N TYR A 715 27.64 23.11 -7.81
CA TYR A 715 27.60 21.65 -7.97
C TYR A 715 28.21 20.96 -6.74
N PHE A 716 27.38 20.17 -6.05
CA PHE A 716 27.82 19.34 -4.93
C PHE A 716 27.79 17.86 -5.33
N PRO A 717 28.91 17.31 -5.82
CA PRO A 717 29.06 15.86 -6.00
C PRO A 717 29.08 15.17 -4.65
N SER A 718 28.19 14.21 -4.45
CA SER A 718 28.03 13.49 -3.19
C SER A 718 29.30 12.71 -2.79
N CYS A 719 29.43 12.37 -1.51
CA CYS A 719 30.57 11.57 -1.03
C CYS A 719 30.66 10.18 -1.72
N ILE A 720 29.51 9.62 -2.09
CA ILE A 720 29.43 8.35 -2.84
C ILE A 720 29.92 8.52 -4.27
N THR A 721 29.48 9.56 -4.97
CA THR A 721 29.93 9.85 -6.35
C THR A 721 31.42 10.18 -6.38
N ARG A 722 31.93 10.87 -5.36
CA ARG A 722 33.38 11.13 -5.20
C ARG A 722 34.20 9.88 -4.85
N SER A 723 33.57 8.79 -4.40
CA SER A 723 34.23 7.53 -4.03
C SER A 723 34.09 6.47 -5.10
N MET A 724 32.92 6.37 -5.75
CA MET A 724 32.54 5.33 -6.69
C MET A 724 32.61 5.84 -8.13
N GLY A 725 33.56 5.37 -8.90
CA GLY A 725 33.71 5.63 -10.33
C GLY A 725 32.76 4.79 -11.20
N THR A 726 33.12 4.55 -12.43
CA THR A 726 32.38 3.70 -13.36
C THR A 726 32.40 2.23 -12.92
N THR A 727 31.38 1.47 -13.28
CA THR A 727 31.40 0.00 -13.12
C THR A 727 32.18 -0.65 -14.26
N PRO A 728 32.61 -1.91 -14.11
CA PRO A 728 33.26 -2.63 -15.20
C PRO A 728 32.46 -2.68 -16.51
N ALA A 729 31.12 -2.62 -16.41
CA ALA A 729 30.22 -2.69 -17.56
C ALA A 729 30.34 -1.47 -18.51
N TYR A 730 30.65 -0.28 -17.96
CA TYR A 730 30.87 0.95 -18.74
C TYR A 730 32.15 1.67 -18.34
N SER A 731 33.23 0.91 -18.12
CA SER A 731 34.53 1.42 -17.68
C SER A 731 35.23 2.36 -18.68
N LYS A 732 34.80 2.34 -19.93
CA LYS A 732 35.33 3.22 -21.00
C LYS A 732 34.68 4.61 -20.99
N GLU A 733 33.62 4.80 -20.22
CA GLU A 733 32.93 6.07 -20.11
C GLU A 733 33.55 6.95 -19.01
N LYS A 734 33.38 8.27 -19.15
CA LYS A 734 33.74 9.26 -18.12
C LYS A 734 32.89 9.05 -16.87
N GLU A 735 33.38 9.49 -15.73
CA GLU A 735 32.64 9.41 -14.46
C GLU A 735 31.48 10.39 -14.43
N VAL A 736 30.45 10.10 -13.63
CA VAL A 736 29.25 10.94 -13.48
C VAL A 736 29.59 12.42 -13.27
N THR A 737 30.60 12.70 -12.44
CA THR A 737 31.02 14.08 -12.15
C THR A 737 31.53 14.82 -13.39
N LYS A 738 32.31 14.14 -14.25
CA LYS A 738 32.82 14.69 -15.49
C LYS A 738 31.71 14.86 -16.53
N VAL A 739 30.79 13.93 -16.61
CA VAL A 739 29.62 14.00 -17.51
C VAL A 739 28.70 15.13 -17.09
N THR A 740 28.40 15.27 -15.81
CA THR A 740 27.58 16.36 -15.28
C THR A 740 28.20 17.72 -15.55
N ALA A 741 29.50 17.86 -15.31
CA ALA A 741 30.22 19.11 -15.61
C ALA A 741 30.17 19.46 -17.11
N ALA A 742 30.36 18.48 -18.00
CA ALA A 742 30.28 18.66 -19.45
C ALA A 742 28.87 19.09 -19.92
N ILE A 743 27.80 18.55 -19.30
CA ILE A 743 26.43 18.97 -19.58
C ILE A 743 26.20 20.43 -19.14
N LEU A 744 26.65 20.78 -17.93
CA LEU A 744 26.53 22.14 -17.39
C LEU A 744 27.30 23.16 -18.24
N GLU A 745 28.51 22.81 -18.69
CA GLU A 745 29.32 23.59 -19.60
C GLU A 745 28.64 23.79 -20.97
N ALA A 746 28.14 22.70 -21.56
CA ALA A 746 27.42 22.78 -22.84
C ALA A 746 26.11 23.59 -22.74
N ALA A 747 25.49 23.63 -21.58
CA ALA A 747 24.32 24.48 -21.30
C ALA A 747 24.68 25.93 -20.92
N GLY A 748 25.97 26.30 -20.89
CA GLY A 748 26.45 27.64 -20.65
C GLY A 748 26.63 28.04 -19.20
N TYR A 749 26.69 27.08 -18.26
CA TYR A 749 26.82 27.37 -16.83
C TYR A 749 28.27 27.50 -16.37
N GLU A 750 28.50 28.48 -15.46
CA GLU A 750 29.68 28.51 -14.60
C GLU A 750 29.44 27.61 -13.40
N ILE A 751 30.36 26.70 -13.13
CA ILE A 751 30.24 25.70 -12.05
C ILE A 751 31.04 26.15 -10.83
N ILE A 752 30.35 26.31 -9.71
CA ILE A 752 30.94 26.68 -8.42
C ILE A 752 30.97 25.41 -7.55
N TYR A 753 32.13 25.12 -6.98
CA TYR A 753 32.27 24.02 -6.00
C TYR A 753 32.35 24.58 -4.59
N PRO A 754 31.67 23.93 -3.59
CA PRO A 754 31.82 24.41 -2.22
C PRO A 754 33.25 24.14 -1.70
N GLU A 755 33.73 25.08 -0.86
CA GLU A 755 35.05 24.98 -0.25
C GLU A 755 35.16 23.67 0.56
N ARG A 756 36.37 23.09 0.56
CA ARG A 756 36.65 21.82 1.26
C ARG A 756 35.69 20.69 0.90
N MET A 757 35.20 20.67 -0.32
CA MET A 757 34.22 19.67 -0.81
C MET A 757 34.55 18.25 -0.39
N ASP A 758 35.83 17.86 -0.36
CA ASP A 758 36.29 16.52 0.03
C ASP A 758 35.88 16.12 1.46
N LYS A 759 35.66 17.10 2.36
CA LYS A 759 35.26 16.90 3.75
C LYS A 759 33.76 16.88 3.97
N LEU A 760 32.96 17.32 2.98
CA LEU A 760 31.55 17.54 3.13
C LEU A 760 30.75 16.24 2.91
N CYS A 761 29.68 16.08 3.68
CA CYS A 761 28.71 14.99 3.56
C CYS A 761 27.32 15.46 4.01
N CYS A 762 26.27 14.97 3.37
CA CYS A 762 24.88 15.31 3.74
C CYS A 762 24.42 14.71 5.08
N GLY A 763 25.21 13.82 5.70
CA GLY A 763 24.89 13.19 6.97
C GLY A 763 24.05 11.91 6.86
N MET A 764 23.48 11.58 5.71
CA MET A 764 22.59 10.41 5.51
C MET A 764 23.26 9.08 5.94
N LEU A 765 24.56 8.91 5.65
CA LEU A 765 25.33 7.72 6.03
C LEU A 765 25.24 7.42 7.53
N TYR A 766 25.31 8.47 8.35
CA TYR A 766 25.26 8.38 9.81
C TYR A 766 23.83 8.23 10.32
N SER A 767 22.93 9.10 9.87
CA SER A 767 21.55 9.13 10.33
C SER A 767 20.79 7.83 10.02
N SER A 768 21.03 7.19 8.88
CA SER A 768 20.41 5.90 8.53
C SER A 768 20.84 4.74 9.45
N LYS A 769 21.98 4.89 10.11
CA LYS A 769 22.53 3.93 11.08
C LYS A 769 22.23 4.30 12.54
N GLY A 770 21.57 5.45 12.80
CA GLY A 770 21.22 5.91 14.14
C GLY A 770 22.26 6.82 14.79
N TYR A 771 23.33 7.21 14.10
CA TYR A 771 24.34 8.16 14.63
C TYR A 771 23.87 9.61 14.42
N VAL A 772 22.99 10.07 15.30
CA VAL A 772 22.28 11.35 15.16
C VAL A 772 23.25 12.53 15.15
N GLU A 773 24.12 12.61 16.15
CA GLU A 773 25.06 13.74 16.30
C GLU A 773 26.09 13.83 15.15
N ALA A 774 26.60 12.68 14.71
CA ALA A 774 27.50 12.64 13.55
C ALA A 774 26.79 13.05 12.26
N GLY A 775 25.52 12.64 12.10
CA GLY A 775 24.69 13.05 10.97
C GLY A 775 24.41 14.53 10.95
N LYS A 776 24.05 15.10 12.09
CA LYS A 776 23.80 16.54 12.26
C LYS A 776 25.04 17.35 11.97
N LYS A 777 26.19 17.04 12.60
CA LYS A 777 27.46 17.71 12.35
C LYS A 777 27.82 17.77 10.86
N ALA A 778 27.74 16.61 10.18
CA ALA A 778 28.06 16.56 8.76
C ALA A 778 27.07 17.40 7.89
N SER A 779 25.80 17.41 8.26
CA SER A 779 24.75 18.20 7.57
C SER A 779 24.96 19.70 7.79
N ASP A 780 25.27 20.14 9.02
CA ASP A 780 25.48 21.54 9.36
C ASP A 780 26.73 22.10 8.64
N GLU A 781 27.86 21.36 8.64
CA GLU A 781 29.07 21.72 7.90
C GLU A 781 28.80 21.86 6.39
N LEU A 782 27.97 20.98 5.82
CA LEU A 782 27.56 21.07 4.42
C LEU A 782 26.66 22.28 4.17
N LYS A 783 25.67 22.54 5.02
CA LYS A 783 24.77 23.72 4.92
C LYS A 783 25.58 25.00 4.83
N ASP A 784 26.51 25.20 5.76
CA ASP A 784 27.38 26.40 5.81
C ASP A 784 28.23 26.56 4.55
N ALA A 785 28.79 25.46 4.03
CA ALA A 785 29.60 25.49 2.82
C ALA A 785 28.77 25.83 1.58
N LEU A 786 27.56 25.24 1.47
CA LEU A 786 26.65 25.54 0.37
C LEU A 786 26.08 26.97 0.41
N PHE A 787 25.79 27.48 1.60
CA PHE A 787 25.31 28.86 1.78
C PHE A 787 26.36 29.86 1.30
N ARG A 788 27.63 29.64 1.66
CA ARG A 788 28.75 30.51 1.16
C ARG A 788 28.92 30.36 -0.35
N ALA A 789 28.94 29.12 -0.88
CA ALA A 789 29.15 28.87 -2.30
C ALA A 789 28.02 29.42 -3.18
N SER A 790 26.79 29.42 -2.67
CA SER A 790 25.61 29.96 -3.38
C SER A 790 25.39 31.47 -3.19
N GLU A 791 26.29 32.16 -2.53
CA GLU A 791 26.12 33.59 -2.18
C GLU A 791 24.79 33.83 -1.42
N GLY A 792 24.59 33.07 -0.34
CA GLY A 792 23.36 33.18 0.47
C GLY A 792 22.09 32.60 -0.18
N GLY A 793 22.22 31.57 -1.00
CA GLY A 793 21.07 30.92 -1.69
C GLY A 793 20.68 31.62 -3.01
N LYS A 794 21.49 32.55 -3.49
CA LYS A 794 21.27 33.21 -4.78
C LYS A 794 21.31 32.22 -5.95
N TYR A 795 22.33 31.40 -6.00
CA TYR A 795 22.54 30.43 -7.07
C TYR A 795 21.87 29.08 -6.76
N PRO A 796 21.32 28.38 -7.78
CA PRO A 796 20.81 27.04 -7.61
C PRO A 796 21.93 26.05 -7.23
N ILE A 797 21.59 25.04 -6.45
CA ILE A 797 22.51 24.02 -5.98
C ILE A 797 22.07 22.67 -6.56
N LEU A 798 22.94 22.05 -7.35
CA LEU A 798 22.74 20.73 -7.91
C LEU A 798 23.46 19.68 -7.04
N CYS A 799 22.73 18.72 -6.50
CA CYS A 799 23.27 17.53 -5.85
C CYS A 799 23.05 16.31 -6.75
N ASP A 800 24.09 15.55 -7.05
CA ASP A 800 24.04 14.42 -8.00
C ASP A 800 23.43 13.12 -7.46
N MET A 801 22.82 13.17 -6.28
CA MET A 801 22.27 12.00 -5.60
C MET A 801 20.95 12.31 -4.90
N SER A 802 19.83 11.78 -5.36
CA SER A 802 18.52 11.98 -4.75
C SER A 802 18.46 11.67 -3.25
N PRO A 803 19.08 10.58 -2.71
CA PRO A 803 19.09 10.33 -1.28
C PRO A 803 19.81 11.40 -0.46
N CYS A 804 20.91 11.96 -0.99
CA CYS A 804 21.63 13.07 -0.35
C CYS A 804 20.78 14.35 -0.37
N LEU A 805 20.19 14.67 -1.52
CA LEU A 805 19.32 15.83 -1.68
C LEU A 805 18.11 15.76 -0.73
N TYR A 806 17.45 14.59 -0.64
CA TYR A 806 16.35 14.40 0.31
C TYR A 806 16.77 14.70 1.76
N THR A 807 17.97 14.26 2.14
CA THR A 807 18.51 14.55 3.48
C THR A 807 18.80 16.04 3.66
N MET A 808 19.33 16.71 2.62
CA MET A 808 19.56 18.14 2.64
C MET A 808 18.23 18.91 2.79
N HIS A 809 17.19 18.58 2.03
CA HIS A 809 15.86 19.19 2.18
C HIS A 809 15.24 18.97 3.56
N THR A 810 15.54 17.83 4.19
CA THR A 810 15.01 17.51 5.53
C THR A 810 15.72 18.30 6.65
N ASN A 811 17.02 18.58 6.49
CA ASN A 811 17.88 19.12 7.54
C ASN A 811 18.27 20.60 7.34
N MET A 812 18.07 21.15 6.13
CA MET A 812 18.44 22.53 5.79
C MET A 812 17.17 23.33 5.56
N ASP A 813 16.97 24.38 6.32
CA ASP A 813 15.84 25.30 6.16
C ASP A 813 15.78 25.89 4.75
N GLY A 814 14.61 26.28 4.26
CA GLY A 814 14.30 26.62 2.87
C GLY A 814 15.04 27.83 2.24
N GLU A 815 16.18 28.25 2.83
CA GLU A 815 17.03 29.32 2.33
C GLU A 815 17.82 28.94 1.07
N LEU A 816 18.05 27.64 0.84
CA LEU A 816 18.86 27.14 -0.28
C LEU A 816 17.98 26.57 -1.39
N LYS A 817 18.29 26.92 -2.64
CA LYS A 817 17.61 26.40 -3.84
C LYS A 817 18.24 25.08 -4.25
N LEU A 818 17.79 23.99 -3.66
CA LEU A 818 18.32 22.65 -3.83
C LEU A 818 17.58 21.90 -4.95
N TYR A 819 18.31 21.28 -5.87
CA TYR A 819 17.77 20.57 -7.01
C TYR A 819 18.35 19.15 -7.15
N GLU A 820 17.47 18.23 -7.52
CA GLU A 820 17.79 16.86 -7.91
C GLU A 820 18.25 16.81 -9.37
N PRO A 821 19.10 15.84 -9.79
CA PRO A 821 19.59 15.79 -11.16
C PRO A 821 18.50 15.85 -12.23
N ALA A 822 17.46 15.01 -12.11
CA ALA A 822 16.40 15.00 -13.11
C ALA A 822 15.58 16.30 -13.10
N GLU A 823 15.32 16.84 -11.93
CA GLU A 823 14.62 18.12 -11.79
C GLU A 823 15.43 19.28 -12.40
N PHE A 824 16.72 19.33 -12.13
CA PHE A 824 17.60 20.37 -12.66
C PHE A 824 17.73 20.26 -14.19
N LEU A 825 17.90 19.04 -14.69
CA LEU A 825 17.96 18.76 -16.14
C LEU A 825 16.68 19.20 -16.84
N ASP A 826 15.52 18.84 -16.30
CA ASP A 826 14.21 19.15 -16.89
C ASP A 826 13.93 20.66 -16.90
N LYS A 827 14.17 21.35 -15.77
CA LYS A 827 13.82 22.76 -15.61
C LYS A 827 14.81 23.74 -16.26
N PHE A 828 16.11 23.41 -16.33
CA PHE A 828 17.15 24.39 -16.64
C PHE A 828 18.09 24.01 -17.78
N ILE A 829 18.16 22.72 -18.15
CA ILE A 829 19.20 22.24 -19.05
C ILE A 829 18.65 21.84 -20.41
N LEU A 830 17.60 21.00 -20.47
CA LEU A 830 17.14 20.40 -21.72
C LEU A 830 16.79 21.40 -22.81
N ASP A 831 16.23 22.55 -22.46
CA ASP A 831 15.86 23.58 -23.43
C ASP A 831 17.05 24.42 -23.91
N ARG A 832 18.23 24.21 -23.31
CA ARG A 832 19.51 24.88 -23.71
C ARG A 832 20.41 24.00 -24.55
N LEU A 833 20.07 22.72 -24.67
CA LEU A 833 20.83 21.74 -25.43
C LEU A 833 20.08 21.32 -26.69
N ASN A 834 20.85 20.98 -27.71
CA ASN A 834 20.28 20.39 -28.92
C ASN A 834 20.11 18.90 -28.68
N ILE A 835 18.92 18.49 -28.25
CA ILE A 835 18.61 17.10 -27.90
C ILE A 835 18.13 16.33 -29.12
N THR A 836 18.85 15.28 -29.47
CA THR A 836 18.45 14.26 -30.45
C THR A 836 18.20 12.96 -29.71
N LYS A 837 16.99 12.39 -29.81
CA LYS A 837 16.65 11.14 -29.11
C LYS A 837 17.59 10.01 -29.52
N VAL A 838 18.12 9.31 -28.53
CA VAL A 838 18.83 8.05 -28.78
C VAL A 838 17.84 7.00 -29.26
N ASP A 839 18.28 6.15 -30.21
CA ASP A 839 17.44 5.08 -30.77
C ASP A 839 17.46 3.83 -29.85
N GLU A 840 17.06 4.03 -28.59
CA GLU A 840 16.99 2.98 -27.59
C GLU A 840 15.61 2.96 -26.91
N LYS A 841 15.21 1.77 -26.45
CA LYS A 841 14.18 1.58 -25.45
C LYS A 841 14.85 1.52 -24.07
N VAL A 842 14.54 2.47 -23.19
CA VAL A 842 15.22 2.61 -21.91
C VAL A 842 14.32 2.23 -20.74
N ALA A 843 14.88 1.52 -19.76
CA ALA A 843 14.26 1.25 -18.48
C ALA A 843 14.51 2.41 -17.50
N LEU A 844 13.46 2.93 -16.89
CA LEU A 844 13.55 4.05 -15.97
C LEU A 844 13.15 3.66 -14.56
N PHE A 845 14.03 3.84 -13.57
CA PHE A 845 13.75 3.53 -12.18
C PHE A 845 13.76 4.79 -11.31
N ALA A 846 12.59 5.22 -10.84
CA ALA A 846 12.47 6.29 -9.86
C ALA A 846 12.85 5.74 -8.46
N VAL A 847 13.98 6.19 -7.91
CA VAL A 847 14.45 5.77 -6.59
C VAL A 847 13.53 6.30 -5.47
N CYS A 848 13.53 5.62 -4.31
CA CYS A 848 12.64 5.97 -3.19
C CYS A 848 12.75 7.44 -2.75
N SER A 849 13.94 8.03 -2.79
CA SER A 849 14.14 9.44 -2.47
C SER A 849 13.60 10.38 -3.54
N ALA A 850 13.67 10.04 -4.83
CA ALA A 850 13.07 10.81 -5.91
C ALA A 850 11.54 10.84 -5.79
N LYS A 851 10.92 9.70 -5.45
CA LYS A 851 9.48 9.63 -5.14
C LYS A 851 9.09 10.52 -3.97
N LYS A 852 9.92 10.57 -2.92
CA LYS A 852 9.69 11.44 -1.74
C LYS A 852 9.91 12.92 -2.02
N LEU A 853 10.71 13.26 -3.00
CA LEU A 853 10.92 14.63 -3.51
C LEU A 853 9.89 15.03 -4.57
N GLU A 854 9.02 14.08 -4.99
CA GLU A 854 8.00 14.28 -6.03
C GLU A 854 8.60 14.68 -7.40
N VAL A 855 9.83 14.20 -7.69
CA VAL A 855 10.56 14.49 -8.94
C VAL A 855 10.58 13.34 -9.94
N ASP A 856 9.79 12.30 -9.70
CA ASP A 856 9.63 11.16 -10.61
C ASP A 856 9.02 11.54 -11.97
N SER A 857 8.13 12.55 -11.99
CA SER A 857 7.60 13.12 -13.24
C SER A 857 8.67 13.84 -14.05
N ASN A 858 9.57 14.58 -13.42
CA ASN A 858 10.71 15.22 -14.09
C ASN A 858 11.65 14.15 -14.67
N LEU A 859 11.94 13.10 -13.90
CA LEU A 859 12.77 12.00 -14.36
C LEU A 859 12.17 11.32 -15.61
N ALA A 860 10.85 11.09 -15.62
CA ALA A 860 10.15 10.53 -16.77
C ALA A 860 10.15 11.49 -17.97
N ASN A 861 10.01 12.80 -17.75
CA ASN A 861 10.04 13.81 -18.79
C ASN A 861 11.43 13.90 -19.45
N VAL A 862 12.49 13.94 -18.64
CA VAL A 862 13.89 13.91 -19.15
C VAL A 862 14.10 12.67 -20.02
N ALA A 863 13.72 11.49 -19.56
CA ALA A 863 13.92 10.27 -20.32
C ALA A 863 13.14 10.27 -21.63
N ARG A 864 11.87 10.70 -21.65
CA ARG A 864 11.04 10.78 -22.88
C ARG A 864 11.54 11.80 -23.90
N ARG A 865 12.19 12.85 -23.43
CA ARG A 865 12.83 13.82 -24.34
C ARG A 865 14.12 13.27 -24.97
N CYS A 866 14.82 12.38 -24.27
CA CYS A 866 16.14 11.89 -24.67
C CYS A 866 16.16 10.50 -25.34
N ALA A 867 15.12 9.67 -25.15
CA ALA A 867 15.06 8.31 -25.71
C ALA A 867 13.84 8.11 -26.61
N ARG A 868 13.94 7.09 -27.49
CA ARG A 868 12.85 6.72 -28.40
C ARG A 868 11.65 6.18 -27.61
N GLU A 869 11.89 5.26 -26.70
CA GLU A 869 10.87 4.60 -25.89
C GLU A 869 11.34 4.52 -24.43
N VAL A 870 10.41 4.72 -23.50
CA VAL A 870 10.70 4.72 -22.06
C VAL A 870 9.75 3.78 -21.34
N GLU A 871 10.30 2.77 -20.69
CA GLU A 871 9.59 1.85 -19.82
C GLU A 871 9.85 2.21 -18.36
N VAL A 872 8.79 2.64 -17.65
CA VAL A 872 8.90 3.02 -16.23
C VAL A 872 8.69 1.78 -15.37
N MET A 873 9.68 1.44 -14.55
CA MET A 873 9.64 0.26 -13.69
C MET A 873 8.64 0.41 -12.54
N ASP A 874 7.72 -0.55 -12.42
CA ASP A 874 6.73 -0.62 -11.33
C ASP A 874 7.33 -1.29 -10.09
N THR A 875 8.30 -0.61 -9.46
CA THR A 875 8.97 -1.08 -8.25
C THR A 875 9.19 0.10 -7.31
N ASN A 876 8.86 -0.06 -6.02
CA ASN A 876 8.91 1.04 -5.07
C ASN A 876 10.31 1.39 -4.58
N CYS A 877 11.10 0.38 -4.17
CA CYS A 877 12.43 0.55 -3.61
C CYS A 877 13.36 -0.57 -4.11
N CYS A 878 14.59 -0.23 -4.44
CA CYS A 878 15.59 -1.23 -4.85
C CYS A 878 16.09 -2.11 -3.69
N GLY A 879 15.79 -1.77 -2.43
CA GLY A 879 16.27 -2.50 -1.27
C GLY A 879 17.77 -2.37 -0.97
N PHE A 880 18.51 -1.55 -1.73
CA PHE A 880 19.94 -1.40 -1.54
C PHE A 880 20.30 -0.56 -0.31
N ALA A 881 19.55 0.52 -0.05
CA ALA A 881 19.64 1.34 1.16
C ALA A 881 21.10 1.66 1.61
N GLY A 882 21.86 2.25 0.74
CA GLY A 882 23.28 2.58 0.99
C GLY A 882 24.19 1.36 0.95
N ASP A 883 24.69 0.90 2.10
CA ASP A 883 25.57 -0.28 2.22
C ASP A 883 24.83 -1.60 2.49
N ARG A 884 23.51 -1.54 2.77
CA ARG A 884 22.72 -2.72 3.13
C ARG A 884 22.65 -3.75 2.02
N GLY A 885 22.52 -3.33 0.77
CA GLY A 885 22.53 -4.23 -0.37
C GLY A 885 23.79 -5.07 -0.51
N PHE A 886 24.90 -4.63 0.08
CA PHE A 886 26.13 -5.42 0.20
C PHE A 886 26.12 -6.33 1.43
N LEU A 887 25.48 -5.91 2.53
CA LEU A 887 25.43 -6.65 3.79
C LEU A 887 24.27 -7.64 3.83
N PHE A 888 23.12 -7.25 3.29
CA PHE A 888 21.88 -8.04 3.23
C PHE A 888 21.36 -8.09 1.79
N PRO A 889 22.09 -8.79 0.88
CA PRO A 889 21.76 -8.83 -0.55
C PRO A 889 20.37 -9.41 -0.83
N GLU A 890 19.87 -10.26 0.08
CA GLU A 890 18.53 -10.84 0.00
C GLU A 890 17.41 -9.78 0.00
N LEU A 891 17.62 -8.63 0.64
CA LEU A 891 16.68 -7.52 0.61
C LEU A 891 16.59 -6.87 -0.78
N ASN A 892 17.75 -6.70 -1.42
CA ASN A 892 17.84 -6.17 -2.79
C ASN A 892 17.27 -7.15 -3.82
N GLU A 893 17.62 -8.43 -3.70
CA GLU A 893 17.12 -9.50 -4.57
C GLU A 893 15.59 -9.62 -4.47
N HIS A 894 15.05 -9.57 -3.25
CA HIS A 894 13.62 -9.64 -3.03
C HIS A 894 12.88 -8.41 -3.57
N GLY A 895 13.40 -7.20 -3.32
CA GLY A 895 12.80 -5.96 -3.80
C GLY A 895 12.74 -5.85 -5.32
N LEU A 896 13.71 -6.45 -6.01
CA LEU A 896 13.87 -6.39 -7.45
C LEU A 896 13.53 -7.71 -8.18
N ARG A 897 12.83 -8.64 -7.52
CA ARG A 897 12.53 -9.98 -8.07
C ARG A 897 11.78 -9.98 -9.40
N HIS A 898 11.00 -8.93 -9.68
CA HIS A 898 10.26 -8.76 -10.93
C HIS A 898 10.92 -7.78 -11.92
N LEU A 899 12.05 -7.19 -11.55
CA LEU A 899 12.68 -6.16 -12.38
C LEU A 899 13.17 -6.69 -13.71
N LYS A 900 13.65 -7.94 -13.75
CA LYS A 900 14.14 -8.56 -14.99
C LYS A 900 13.04 -8.71 -16.03
N GLU A 901 11.85 -9.12 -15.61
CA GLU A 901 10.67 -9.23 -16.48
C GLU A 901 10.21 -7.86 -16.99
N GLN A 902 10.19 -6.86 -16.10
CA GLN A 902 9.82 -5.49 -16.46
C GLN A 902 10.81 -4.84 -17.43
N ALA A 903 12.11 -5.14 -17.29
CA ALA A 903 13.16 -4.58 -18.14
C ALA A 903 13.39 -5.37 -19.44
N GLU A 904 12.56 -6.38 -19.72
CA GLU A 904 12.69 -7.17 -20.93
C GLU A 904 12.49 -6.32 -22.20
N GLY A 905 13.41 -6.43 -23.14
CA GLY A 905 13.43 -5.63 -24.36
C GLY A 905 13.94 -4.21 -24.19
N CYS A 906 14.42 -3.81 -23.00
CA CYS A 906 15.11 -2.53 -22.81
C CYS A 906 16.62 -2.70 -23.09
N ASP A 907 17.22 -1.70 -23.76
CA ASP A 907 18.64 -1.69 -24.14
C ASP A 907 19.52 -1.26 -22.97
N SER A 908 19.07 -0.29 -22.18
CA SER A 908 19.80 0.31 -21.04
C SER A 908 18.82 0.74 -19.94
N GLY A 909 19.36 1.07 -18.75
CA GLY A 909 18.57 1.53 -17.64
C GLY A 909 19.13 2.81 -16.99
N TYR A 910 18.24 3.65 -16.43
CA TYR A 910 18.63 4.91 -15.80
C TYR A 910 17.96 5.13 -14.46
N ALA A 911 18.72 5.73 -13.52
CA ALA A 911 18.27 6.10 -12.18
C ALA A 911 19.05 7.31 -11.67
N THR A 912 18.81 7.73 -10.43
CA THR A 912 19.45 8.90 -9.80
C THR A 912 20.16 8.57 -8.49
N SER A 913 20.64 7.31 -8.33
CA SER A 913 21.38 6.87 -7.13
C SER A 913 22.37 5.77 -7.43
N ARG A 914 23.66 6.04 -7.21
CA ARG A 914 24.79 5.15 -7.51
C ARG A 914 24.68 3.76 -6.90
N THR A 915 24.25 3.65 -5.64
CA THR A 915 24.10 2.34 -4.99
C THR A 915 22.89 1.58 -5.52
N CYS A 916 21.80 2.29 -5.87
CA CYS A 916 20.66 1.67 -6.55
C CYS A 916 21.06 1.13 -7.92
N GLU A 917 21.83 1.88 -8.73
CA GLU A 917 22.30 1.44 -10.05
C GLU A 917 23.03 0.09 -9.99
N VAL A 918 23.85 -0.14 -8.95
CA VAL A 918 24.52 -1.43 -8.72
C VAL A 918 23.51 -2.56 -8.50
N GLY A 919 22.53 -2.33 -7.64
CA GLY A 919 21.49 -3.32 -7.34
C GLY A 919 20.55 -3.58 -8.51
N LEU A 920 20.17 -2.53 -9.23
CA LEU A 920 19.32 -2.60 -10.42
C LEU A 920 20.01 -3.38 -11.52
N SER A 921 21.27 -3.06 -11.85
CA SER A 921 22.05 -3.78 -12.87
C SER A 921 22.21 -5.26 -12.55
N ARG A 922 22.39 -5.61 -11.26
CA ARG A 922 22.54 -7.00 -10.83
C ARG A 922 21.27 -7.83 -11.06
N ASN A 923 20.09 -7.22 -10.90
CA ASN A 923 18.82 -7.94 -10.87
C ASN A 923 17.98 -7.79 -12.16
N SER A 924 18.31 -6.84 -13.05
CA SER A 924 17.55 -6.61 -14.28
C SER A 924 18.10 -7.39 -15.49
N GLY A 925 19.40 -7.67 -15.50
CA GLY A 925 20.10 -8.21 -16.69
C GLY A 925 20.59 -7.13 -17.67
N ILE A 926 20.27 -5.85 -17.45
CA ILE A 926 20.77 -4.70 -18.20
C ILE A 926 21.58 -3.77 -17.30
N VAL A 927 22.36 -2.87 -17.90
CA VAL A 927 23.19 -1.93 -17.15
C VAL A 927 22.39 -0.69 -16.80
N PHE A 928 22.28 -0.37 -15.51
CA PHE A 928 21.72 0.88 -15.02
C PHE A 928 22.82 1.91 -14.78
N LYS A 929 22.61 3.15 -15.26
CA LYS A 929 23.50 4.30 -15.12
C LYS A 929 22.74 5.51 -14.54
N SER A 930 23.45 6.57 -14.21
CA SER A 930 22.82 7.85 -13.88
C SER A 930 22.12 8.45 -15.11
N ILE A 931 20.98 9.11 -14.90
CA ILE A 931 20.21 9.78 -15.96
C ILE A 931 21.05 10.79 -16.76
N VAL A 932 22.11 11.36 -16.18
CA VAL A 932 22.99 12.33 -16.85
C VAL A 932 23.69 11.72 -18.08
N TYR A 933 23.94 10.40 -18.10
CA TYR A 933 24.51 9.74 -19.27
C TYR A 933 23.56 9.78 -20.47
N LEU A 934 22.27 9.52 -20.23
CA LEU A 934 21.25 9.59 -21.28
C LEU A 934 21.17 11.01 -21.90
N VAL A 935 21.18 12.04 -21.03
CA VAL A 935 21.12 13.42 -21.49
C VAL A 935 22.38 13.80 -22.28
N ALA A 936 23.57 13.38 -21.81
CA ALA A 936 24.82 13.63 -22.52
C ALA A 936 24.86 12.97 -23.91
N GLU A 937 24.43 11.73 -24.01
CA GLU A 937 24.32 10.98 -25.27
C GLU A 937 23.35 11.69 -26.22
N ALA A 938 22.17 12.04 -25.76
CA ALA A 938 21.15 12.74 -26.55
C ALA A 938 21.58 14.15 -26.99
N ALA A 939 22.45 14.79 -26.21
CA ALA A 939 23.04 16.10 -26.56
C ALA A 939 24.31 16.01 -27.43
N GLY A 940 24.76 14.78 -27.79
CA GLY A 940 25.98 14.59 -28.55
C GLY A 940 27.28 14.94 -27.79
N ILE A 941 27.22 14.97 -26.46
CA ILE A 941 28.37 15.26 -25.60
C ILE A 941 29.23 13.98 -25.48
N ASP A 942 30.54 14.08 -25.75
CA ASP A 942 31.46 12.94 -25.67
C ASP A 942 31.60 12.45 -24.20
N ILE A 943 31.10 11.26 -23.97
CA ILE A 943 31.16 10.57 -22.66
C ILE A 943 32.31 9.56 -22.56
N ARG A 944 33.10 9.35 -23.60
CA ARG A 944 34.22 8.39 -23.63
C ARG A 944 35.45 8.98 -22.93
N LYS A 945 36.23 8.07 -22.27
CA LYS A 945 37.50 8.43 -21.62
C LYS A 945 38.58 8.76 -22.65
#